data_23a76983fa98a57f9fa1e890d9ff0d45
#
_entry.id   23a76983fa98a57f9fa1e890d9ff0d45
#
_cell.length_a   1.000
_cell.length_b   1.000
_cell.length_c   1.000
_cell.angle_alpha   90.00
_cell.angle_beta   90.00
_cell.angle_gamma   90.00
#
_symmetry.space_group_name_H-M   'P 1'
#
loop_
_entity.id
_entity.type
_entity.pdbx_description
1 polymer ?
#
loop_
_entity_poly.entity_id
_entity_poly.type
_entity_poly.pdbx_seq_one_letter_code
_entity_poly.pdbx_strand_id
1 'polypeptide(L)'
;VQLKSFQDFLQLDTPPEKRKNDGLYKVFAENFPIADTRNNFVLEFLDYYIDPPHYSIDECLERGLTYSVPLKAKLKLYCTDPDHEDFDTVIQDVYLGPIPYMTPKGTFVINGAERVVVSQLHRSPGVFFGQSVHANGTKLYSARIIPFKGSWIEFATDINNVMYAYIDRKKKLPVTTLLRAVGFENDKDILEIFNLAEDVKVNKTNLKKVVGRKLAARVLKTWTEDFVDEDTGEVVSIERNEVIIDRETVIEEDHIDEIIDSGVQNILVHKEEANSSDYSIIFNTLQKDPSNSEKEAVLYIYRQLRNADPADDASAREVINNLFFSEKRYDLGEVGRYRINKKLGLTTDMDVKVLTKQDIIEIIKYLIELINSKADVDDIDHLSNRRVRTVGEQLSNQFAIGLARMSRTIRERMNVRDNEVFTPIDLINAKTISSVINSFFGTNALSQFMDQTNPLAEITNKRRLSALGPGGLSRDRAGFEVRDVHYTHYGRLCPIETPEGPNIGLISSLCVYAKINDLGFIVTPYRKVKDSVVDLSPEGIEYLSAEEEEDKIIAQGNAPLNDDGTFVRDKVKARRDADYPVVTPDQVELMDVAPQQIASIAASLIPFLEHDDANRALMGSNMMRQAVPLLRTEAPIV
;
A
#
# COMPACT_ATOMS: atom_id res chain seq x y z
N VAL A 1 -4.87 17.99 12.06
CA VAL A 1 -4.80 16.59 11.63
C VAL A 1 -6.04 15.82 12.07
N GLN A 2 -6.38 15.80 13.35
CA GLN A 2 -7.50 15.03 13.90
C GLN A 2 -8.85 15.47 13.31
N LEU A 3 -9.16 16.76 13.38
CA LEU A 3 -10.43 17.31 12.90
C LEU A 3 -10.63 17.12 11.40
N LYS A 4 -9.61 17.44 10.61
CA LYS A 4 -9.67 17.31 9.15
C LYS A 4 -9.83 15.85 8.74
N SER A 5 -9.10 14.92 9.36
CA SER A 5 -9.19 13.50 9.07
C SER A 5 -10.59 12.95 9.32
N PHE A 6 -11.21 13.34 10.43
CA PHE A 6 -12.57 12.90 10.77
C PHE A 6 -13.63 13.50 9.84
N GLN A 7 -13.49 14.77 9.47
CA GLN A 7 -14.37 15.42 8.50
C GLN A 7 -14.27 14.75 7.12
N ASP A 8 -13.08 14.44 6.67
CA ASP A 8 -12.85 13.74 5.39
C ASP A 8 -13.39 12.31 5.42
N PHE A 9 -13.36 11.65 6.59
CA PHE A 9 -13.94 10.33 6.78
C PHE A 9 -15.46 10.36 6.62
N LEU A 10 -16.16 11.28 7.25
CA LEU A 10 -17.62 11.35 7.21
C LEU A 10 -18.18 12.04 5.96
N GLN A 11 -17.49 13.03 5.43
CA GLN A 11 -17.93 13.84 4.26
C GLN A 11 -19.37 14.36 4.37
N LEU A 12 -19.81 14.72 5.57
CA LEU A 12 -21.20 15.14 5.82
C LEU A 12 -21.57 16.48 5.18
N ASP A 13 -20.60 17.39 5.06
CA ASP A 13 -20.80 18.73 4.47
C ASP A 13 -20.86 18.69 2.94
N THR A 14 -20.48 17.57 2.34
CA THR A 14 -20.47 17.39 0.89
C THR A 14 -21.79 16.78 0.43
N PRO A 15 -22.45 17.32 -0.61
CA PRO A 15 -23.64 16.70 -1.18
C PRO A 15 -23.38 15.25 -1.62
N PRO A 16 -24.35 14.33 -1.49
CA PRO A 16 -24.16 12.92 -1.81
C PRO A 16 -23.61 12.67 -3.21
N GLU A 17 -24.01 13.50 -4.18
CA GLU A 17 -23.59 13.38 -5.58
C GLU A 17 -22.13 13.77 -5.81
N LYS A 18 -21.56 14.59 -4.92
CA LYS A 18 -20.19 15.12 -5.03
C LYS A 18 -19.20 14.48 -4.07
N ARG A 19 -19.63 13.50 -3.28
CA ARG A 19 -18.76 12.80 -2.34
C ARG A 19 -17.68 12.03 -3.07
N LYS A 20 -16.45 12.18 -2.58
CA LYS A 20 -15.32 11.41 -3.10
C LYS A 20 -15.46 9.94 -2.69
N ASN A 21 -14.97 9.04 -3.54
CA ASN A 21 -14.91 7.61 -3.23
C ASN A 21 -13.82 7.33 -2.20
N ASP A 22 -14.01 7.82 -0.99
CA ASP A 22 -13.07 7.73 0.13
C ASP A 22 -13.84 7.72 1.46
N GLY A 23 -13.17 7.26 2.54
CA GLY A 23 -13.74 7.20 3.88
C GLY A 23 -14.98 6.31 3.98
N LEU A 24 -15.98 6.77 4.70
CA LEU A 24 -17.20 6.01 4.97
C LEU A 24 -18.01 5.72 3.70
N TYR A 25 -18.06 6.68 2.78
CA TYR A 25 -18.74 6.49 1.48
C TYR A 25 -18.13 5.33 0.68
N LYS A 26 -16.80 5.24 0.63
CA LYS A 26 -16.09 4.15 -0.04
C LYS A 26 -16.43 2.80 0.58
N VAL A 27 -16.49 2.71 1.90
CA VAL A 27 -16.83 1.48 2.63
C VAL A 27 -18.24 1.00 2.27
N PHE A 28 -19.21 1.91 2.23
CA PHE A 28 -20.57 1.58 1.78
C PHE A 28 -20.60 1.15 0.31
N ALA A 29 -19.93 1.87 -0.56
CA ALA A 29 -19.93 1.59 -2.00
C ALA A 29 -19.30 0.23 -2.34
N GLU A 30 -18.31 -0.21 -1.59
CA GLU A 30 -17.65 -1.51 -1.80
C GLU A 30 -18.51 -2.69 -1.33
N ASN A 31 -19.32 -2.52 -0.30
CA ASN A 31 -20.13 -3.59 0.28
C ASN A 31 -21.53 -3.70 -0.33
N PHE A 32 -22.03 -2.64 -0.97
CA PHE A 32 -23.32 -2.63 -1.65
C PHE A 32 -23.13 -2.56 -3.17
N PRO A 33 -24.05 -3.07 -3.98
CA PRO A 33 -25.28 -3.76 -3.64
C PRO A 33 -25.06 -5.19 -3.11
N ILE A 34 -25.98 -5.65 -2.25
CA ILE A 34 -25.99 -7.00 -1.69
C ILE A 34 -27.14 -7.77 -2.34
N ALA A 35 -26.82 -8.88 -2.96
CA ALA A 35 -27.79 -9.77 -3.59
C ALA A 35 -27.77 -11.15 -2.92
N ASP A 36 -28.91 -11.86 -2.98
CA ASP A 36 -28.95 -13.25 -2.55
C ASP A 36 -28.21 -14.18 -3.53
N THR A 37 -28.04 -15.46 -3.19
CA THR A 37 -27.36 -16.43 -4.06
C THR A 37 -28.05 -16.66 -5.40
N ARG A 38 -29.36 -16.40 -5.47
CA ARG A 38 -30.18 -16.52 -6.68
C ARG A 38 -30.31 -15.22 -7.46
N ASN A 39 -29.74 -14.12 -6.96
CA ASN A 39 -29.85 -12.77 -7.50
C ASN A 39 -31.29 -12.27 -7.66
N ASN A 40 -32.23 -12.77 -6.87
CA ASN A 40 -33.64 -12.38 -6.94
C ASN A 40 -33.92 -11.09 -6.16
N PHE A 41 -33.31 -10.92 -5.01
CA PHE A 41 -33.44 -9.73 -4.18
C PHE A 41 -32.13 -8.97 -4.13
N VAL A 42 -32.20 -7.66 -4.27
CA VAL A 42 -31.02 -6.77 -4.24
C VAL A 42 -31.28 -5.65 -3.26
N LEU A 43 -30.35 -5.47 -2.33
CA LEU A 43 -30.32 -4.35 -1.39
C LEU A 43 -29.26 -3.36 -1.85
N GLU A 44 -29.70 -2.16 -2.24
CA GLU A 44 -28.87 -1.11 -2.78
C GLU A 44 -28.69 0.03 -1.79
N PHE A 45 -27.47 0.57 -1.68
CA PHE A 45 -27.16 1.74 -0.88
C PHE A 45 -27.41 3.02 -1.69
N LEU A 46 -28.14 3.97 -1.10
CA LEU A 46 -28.43 5.26 -1.74
C LEU A 46 -27.64 6.40 -1.08
N ASP A 47 -27.71 6.54 0.24
CA ASP A 47 -27.04 7.60 0.99
C ASP A 47 -26.92 7.24 2.46
N TYR A 48 -26.12 8.02 3.19
CA TYR A 48 -26.02 7.95 4.65
C TYR A 48 -26.05 9.36 5.24
N TYR A 49 -26.50 9.43 6.50
CA TYR A 49 -26.53 10.67 7.25
C TYR A 49 -26.49 10.38 8.76
N ILE A 50 -26.25 11.40 9.55
CA ILE A 50 -26.26 11.33 11.00
C ILE A 50 -27.37 12.23 11.56
N ASP A 51 -27.96 11.77 12.66
CA ASP A 51 -28.89 12.59 13.45
C ASP A 51 -28.14 13.35 14.56
N PRO A 52 -28.74 14.39 15.14
CA PRO A 52 -28.14 15.08 16.28
C PRO A 52 -27.88 14.15 17.46
N PRO A 53 -26.84 14.39 18.27
CA PRO A 53 -26.54 13.56 19.43
C PRO A 53 -27.64 13.68 20.50
N HIS A 54 -27.91 12.58 21.20
CA HIS A 54 -28.92 12.55 22.28
C HIS A 54 -28.48 13.31 23.54
N TYR A 55 -27.16 13.36 23.78
CA TYR A 55 -26.58 13.98 24.96
C TYR A 55 -25.48 14.97 24.54
N SER A 56 -25.32 16.03 25.32
CA SER A 56 -24.20 16.95 25.12
C SER A 56 -22.87 16.33 25.60
N ILE A 57 -21.75 16.93 25.22
CA ILE A 57 -20.41 16.50 25.65
C ILE A 57 -20.31 16.53 27.18
N ASP A 58 -20.80 17.61 27.82
CA ASP A 58 -20.75 17.78 29.26
C ASP A 58 -21.58 16.73 29.99
N GLU A 59 -22.76 16.40 29.49
CA GLU A 59 -23.61 15.33 30.04
C GLU A 59 -22.94 13.95 29.93
N CYS A 60 -22.28 13.68 28.80
CA CYS A 60 -21.54 12.43 28.60
C CYS A 60 -20.38 12.28 29.57
N LEU A 61 -19.65 13.37 29.82
CA LEU A 61 -18.53 13.39 30.79
C LEU A 61 -19.01 13.19 32.23
N GLU A 62 -20.11 13.83 32.62
CA GLU A 62 -20.67 13.72 33.97
C GLU A 62 -21.30 12.34 34.24
N ARG A 63 -22.03 11.81 33.28
CA ARG A 63 -22.82 10.57 33.43
C ARG A 63 -22.10 9.30 33.01
N GLY A 64 -20.85 9.40 32.55
CA GLY A 64 -20.08 8.25 32.09
C GLY A 64 -20.60 7.62 30.78
N LEU A 65 -21.16 8.45 29.90
CA LEU A 65 -21.71 8.05 28.61
C LEU A 65 -20.74 8.27 27.46
N THR A 66 -21.01 7.66 26.33
CA THR A 66 -20.28 7.87 25.09
C THR A 66 -20.95 8.98 24.28
N TYR A 67 -20.16 10.02 23.88
CA TYR A 67 -20.65 11.05 22.97
C TYR A 67 -20.72 10.45 21.55
N SER A 68 -21.92 10.15 21.10
CA SER A 68 -22.15 9.47 19.83
C SER A 68 -23.37 10.06 19.11
N VAL A 69 -23.40 9.87 17.81
CA VAL A 69 -24.50 10.27 16.94
C VAL A 69 -25.09 9.05 16.25
N PRO A 70 -26.42 8.99 16.06
CA PRO A 70 -27.03 7.88 15.30
C PRO A 70 -26.63 7.93 13.84
N LEU A 71 -26.07 6.85 13.31
CA LEU A 71 -25.79 6.70 11.89
C LEU A 71 -26.98 6.01 11.22
N LYS A 72 -27.50 6.63 10.17
CA LYS A 72 -28.58 6.09 9.36
C LYS A 72 -28.18 6.01 7.90
N ALA A 73 -28.62 4.97 7.23
CA ALA A 73 -28.42 4.77 5.80
C ALA A 73 -29.76 4.66 5.09
N LYS A 74 -29.84 5.27 3.92
CA LYS A 74 -31.00 5.15 3.03
C LYS A 74 -30.75 3.99 2.08
N LEU A 75 -31.56 2.94 2.20
CA LEU A 75 -31.40 1.69 1.47
C LEU A 75 -32.64 1.41 0.61
N LYS A 76 -32.38 0.78 -0.55
CA LYS A 76 -33.42 0.38 -1.51
C LYS A 76 -33.39 -1.14 -1.66
N LEU A 77 -34.50 -1.78 -1.36
CA LEU A 77 -34.70 -3.22 -1.56
C LEU A 77 -35.65 -3.44 -2.74
N TYR A 78 -35.23 -4.19 -3.73
CA TYR A 78 -36.05 -4.55 -4.87
C TYR A 78 -35.82 -5.99 -5.30
N CYS A 79 -36.79 -6.53 -6.03
CA CYS A 79 -36.77 -7.88 -6.57
C CYS A 79 -36.56 -7.84 -8.09
N THR A 80 -35.63 -8.63 -8.60
CA THR A 80 -35.35 -8.77 -10.04
C THR A 80 -35.99 -10.01 -10.65
N ASP A 81 -36.62 -10.87 -9.84
CA ASP A 81 -37.26 -12.10 -10.29
C ASP A 81 -38.65 -11.80 -10.91
N PRO A 82 -38.91 -12.20 -12.17
CA PRO A 82 -40.22 -12.07 -12.79
C PRO A 82 -41.32 -12.81 -12.05
N ASP A 83 -41.02 -13.87 -11.32
CA ASP A 83 -41.98 -14.67 -10.56
C ASP A 83 -42.47 -13.97 -9.29
N HIS A 84 -41.82 -12.88 -8.87
CA HIS A 84 -42.14 -12.08 -7.70
C HIS A 84 -42.60 -10.65 -8.09
N GLU A 85 -43.45 -10.54 -9.10
CA GLU A 85 -43.96 -9.23 -9.60
C GLU A 85 -44.72 -8.44 -8.53
N ASP A 86 -45.26 -9.11 -7.53
CA ASP A 86 -46.03 -8.50 -6.42
C ASP A 86 -45.10 -7.87 -5.34
N PHE A 87 -43.80 -8.01 -5.45
CA PHE A 87 -42.85 -7.43 -4.50
C PHE A 87 -42.64 -5.94 -4.80
N ASP A 88 -43.11 -5.08 -3.92
CA ASP A 88 -42.92 -3.64 -4.05
C ASP A 88 -41.49 -3.23 -3.68
N THR A 89 -40.90 -2.34 -4.47
CA THR A 89 -39.63 -1.71 -4.14
C THR A 89 -39.77 -0.86 -2.88
N VAL A 90 -38.94 -1.13 -1.87
CA VAL A 90 -38.95 -0.42 -0.58
C VAL A 90 -37.70 0.46 -0.46
N ILE A 91 -37.91 1.76 -0.27
CA ILE A 91 -36.85 2.70 0.08
C ILE A 91 -37.05 3.12 1.52
N GLN A 92 -36.06 2.90 2.35
CA GLN A 92 -36.18 3.06 3.79
C GLN A 92 -34.90 3.58 4.42
N ASP A 93 -35.04 4.42 5.44
CA ASP A 93 -33.94 4.83 6.29
C ASP A 93 -33.74 3.82 7.40
N VAL A 94 -32.53 3.28 7.52
CA VAL A 94 -32.20 2.22 8.46
C VAL A 94 -31.16 2.71 9.46
N TYR A 95 -31.43 2.50 10.74
CA TYR A 95 -30.51 2.79 11.81
C TYR A 95 -29.38 1.74 11.85
N LEU A 96 -28.12 2.19 11.71
CA LEU A 96 -26.94 1.33 11.70
C LEU A 96 -26.17 1.30 13.02
N GLY A 97 -26.63 2.00 14.01
CA GLY A 97 -26.00 2.08 15.32
C GLY A 97 -25.39 3.46 15.61
N PRO A 98 -25.01 3.70 16.88
CA PRO A 98 -24.33 4.93 17.23
C PRO A 98 -22.85 4.87 16.82
N ILE A 99 -22.34 5.98 16.30
CA ILE A 99 -20.91 6.16 16.09
C ILE A 99 -20.38 7.25 17.02
N PRO A 100 -19.26 7.01 17.72
CA PRO A 100 -18.62 8.06 18.49
C PRO A 100 -18.28 9.25 17.59
N TYR A 101 -18.63 10.44 18.04
CA TYR A 101 -18.44 11.66 17.28
C TYR A 101 -17.31 12.50 17.89
N MET A 102 -16.45 13.04 17.04
CA MET A 102 -15.31 13.83 17.47
C MET A 102 -15.78 15.18 18.05
N THR A 103 -15.26 15.53 19.22
CA THR A 103 -15.50 16.83 19.82
C THR A 103 -14.75 17.93 19.04
N PRO A 104 -15.13 19.22 19.19
CA PRO A 104 -14.38 20.32 18.56
C PRO A 104 -12.90 20.37 18.92
N LYS A 105 -12.51 19.72 20.01
CA LYS A 105 -11.11 19.62 20.45
C LYS A 105 -10.31 18.51 19.76
N GLY A 106 -10.95 17.70 18.92
CA GLY A 106 -10.30 16.57 18.25
C GLY A 106 -10.21 15.29 19.08
N THR A 107 -11.01 15.16 20.12
CA THR A 107 -11.07 14.01 21.01
C THR A 107 -12.39 13.26 20.90
N PHE A 108 -12.44 12.04 21.44
CA PHE A 108 -13.67 11.26 21.58
C PHE A 108 -13.99 11.06 23.05
N VAL A 109 -15.26 11.14 23.40
CA VAL A 109 -15.73 10.81 24.75
C VAL A 109 -16.29 9.40 24.76
N ILE A 110 -15.59 8.49 25.38
CA ILE A 110 -15.94 7.07 25.47
C ILE A 110 -16.13 6.69 26.92
N ASN A 111 -17.35 6.30 27.31
CA ASN A 111 -17.71 5.95 28.69
C ASN A 111 -17.31 7.04 29.72
N GLY A 112 -17.44 8.28 29.34
CA GLY A 112 -17.14 9.42 30.22
C GLY A 112 -15.68 9.84 30.26
N ALA A 113 -14.80 9.17 29.53
CA ALA A 113 -13.36 9.51 29.44
C ALA A 113 -13.04 10.09 28.07
N GLU A 114 -12.31 11.20 28.02
CA GLU A 114 -11.81 11.72 26.76
C GLU A 114 -10.64 10.86 26.27
N ARG A 115 -10.71 10.45 25.01
CA ARG A 115 -9.70 9.64 24.34
C ARG A 115 -9.22 10.31 23.05
N VAL A 116 -7.96 10.08 22.73
CA VAL A 116 -7.35 10.51 21.47
C VAL A 116 -6.93 9.28 20.70
N VAL A 117 -7.35 9.19 19.45
CA VAL A 117 -6.85 8.17 18.52
C VAL A 117 -5.57 8.69 17.90
N VAL A 118 -4.44 8.12 18.31
CA VAL A 118 -3.11 8.51 17.85
C VAL A 118 -2.89 8.02 16.43
N SER A 119 -2.32 8.87 15.58
CA SER A 119 -1.97 8.50 14.21
C SER A 119 -0.85 7.44 14.21
N GLN A 120 -0.92 6.49 13.29
CA GLN A 120 0.07 5.44 13.14
C GLN A 120 1.00 5.72 11.97
N LEU A 121 2.29 5.62 12.21
CA LEU A 121 3.31 5.68 11.17
C LEU A 121 3.66 4.24 10.76
N HIS A 122 3.38 3.87 9.53
CA HIS A 122 3.57 2.51 9.03
C HIS A 122 4.21 2.52 7.64
N ARG A 123 4.67 1.35 7.21
CA ARG A 123 5.20 1.20 5.85
C ARG A 123 4.07 1.39 4.84
N SER A 124 4.28 2.26 3.85
CA SER A 124 3.31 2.53 2.79
C SER A 124 3.02 1.28 1.95
N PRO A 125 1.78 1.06 1.51
CA PRO A 125 1.52 0.11 0.44
C PRO A 125 2.32 0.45 -0.83
N GLY A 126 2.73 -0.56 -1.57
CA GLY A 126 3.51 -0.40 -2.80
C GLY A 126 4.55 -1.48 -2.96
N VAL A 127 5.58 -1.21 -3.76
CA VAL A 127 6.67 -2.13 -4.00
C VAL A 127 7.94 -1.65 -3.28
N PHE A 128 8.65 -2.58 -2.64
CA PHE A 128 9.92 -2.32 -1.95
C PHE A 128 10.99 -3.27 -2.46
N PHE A 129 12.11 -2.71 -2.88
CA PHE A 129 13.28 -3.46 -3.30
C PHE A 129 14.30 -3.47 -2.17
N GLY A 130 14.72 -4.65 -1.77
CA GLY A 130 15.65 -4.84 -0.67
C GLY A 130 16.86 -5.67 -1.06
N GLN A 131 17.87 -5.63 -0.20
CA GLN A 131 19.10 -6.39 -0.35
C GLN A 131 19.38 -7.16 0.93
N SER A 132 19.82 -8.40 0.78
CA SER A 132 20.34 -9.21 1.88
C SER A 132 21.68 -9.82 1.48
N VAL A 133 22.47 -10.22 2.48
CA VAL A 133 23.76 -10.88 2.27
C VAL A 133 23.65 -12.31 2.79
N HIS A 134 23.89 -13.28 1.92
CA HIS A 134 23.96 -14.68 2.31
C HIS A 134 25.22 -14.95 3.15
N ALA A 135 25.19 -16.03 3.94
CA ALA A 135 26.31 -16.41 4.80
C ALA A 135 27.66 -16.55 4.09
N ASN A 136 27.65 -16.86 2.79
CA ASN A 136 28.86 -16.93 1.96
C ASN A 136 29.33 -15.58 1.37
N GLY A 137 28.66 -14.48 1.71
CA GLY A 137 28.99 -13.14 1.21
C GLY A 137 28.29 -12.72 -0.09
N THR A 138 27.51 -13.57 -0.71
CA THR A 138 26.75 -13.23 -1.93
C THR A 138 25.60 -12.29 -1.63
N LYS A 139 25.48 -11.19 -2.40
CA LYS A 139 24.36 -10.26 -2.30
C LYS A 139 23.14 -10.83 -2.99
N LEU A 140 22.04 -10.91 -2.26
CA LEU A 140 20.74 -11.34 -2.75
C LEU A 140 19.77 -10.17 -2.74
N TYR A 141 18.94 -10.08 -3.77
CA TYR A 141 17.97 -9.00 -3.92
C TYR A 141 16.56 -9.53 -3.86
N SER A 142 15.66 -8.70 -3.36
CA SER A 142 14.25 -9.04 -3.26
C SER A 142 13.37 -7.86 -3.60
N ALA A 143 12.16 -8.15 -4.09
CA ALA A 143 11.11 -7.16 -4.30
C ALA A 143 9.87 -7.64 -3.57
N ARG A 144 9.30 -6.78 -2.72
CA ARG A 144 8.10 -7.12 -1.95
C ARG A 144 6.98 -6.16 -2.32
N ILE A 145 5.84 -6.71 -2.70
CA ILE A 145 4.62 -5.94 -2.96
C ILE A 145 3.73 -6.06 -1.73
N ILE A 146 3.46 -4.90 -1.11
CA ILE A 146 2.58 -4.80 0.05
C ILE A 146 1.31 -4.10 -0.41
N PRO A 147 0.14 -4.78 -0.42
CA PRO A 147 -1.13 -4.15 -0.73
C PRO A 147 -1.70 -3.46 0.51
N PHE A 148 -2.68 -2.58 0.30
CA PHE A 148 -3.51 -2.06 1.38
C PHE A 148 -4.35 -3.17 2.01
N LYS A 149 -4.90 -4.04 1.16
CA LYS A 149 -5.69 -5.22 1.55
C LYS A 149 -5.41 -6.35 0.56
N GLY A 150 -5.03 -7.50 1.04
CA GLY A 150 -4.82 -8.69 0.21
C GLY A 150 -3.55 -9.45 0.56
N SER A 151 -3.20 -10.39 -0.29
CA SER A 151 -2.02 -11.25 -0.12
C SER A 151 -0.73 -10.53 -0.51
N TRP A 152 0.32 -10.75 0.26
CA TRP A 152 1.65 -10.26 -0.07
C TRP A 152 2.32 -11.16 -1.08
N ILE A 153 3.10 -10.59 -1.97
CA ILE A 153 3.97 -11.32 -2.88
C ILE A 153 5.40 -10.78 -2.77
N GLU A 154 6.36 -11.68 -2.75
CA GLU A 154 7.78 -11.35 -2.71
C GLU A 154 8.51 -12.09 -3.80
N PHE A 155 9.29 -11.36 -4.59
CA PHE A 155 10.21 -11.93 -5.57
C PHE A 155 11.61 -11.88 -4.97
N ALA A 156 12.29 -13.01 -4.93
CA ALA A 156 13.62 -13.09 -4.35
C ALA A 156 14.57 -13.89 -5.23
N THR A 157 15.84 -13.51 -5.21
CA THR A 157 16.89 -14.24 -5.89
C THR A 157 17.53 -15.26 -4.94
N ASP A 158 18.02 -16.36 -5.49
CA ASP A 158 18.71 -17.42 -4.77
C ASP A 158 20.22 -17.37 -5.06
N ILE A 159 21.01 -18.07 -4.24
CA ILE A 159 22.47 -18.24 -4.45
C ILE A 159 22.79 -18.93 -5.77
N ASN A 160 21.88 -19.76 -6.26
CA ASN A 160 21.99 -20.47 -7.54
C ASN A 160 21.61 -19.62 -8.76
N ASN A 161 21.43 -18.31 -8.57
CA ASN A 161 21.01 -17.38 -9.59
C ASN A 161 19.65 -17.75 -10.21
N VAL A 162 18.68 -18.08 -9.36
CA VAL A 162 17.29 -18.40 -9.73
C VAL A 162 16.36 -17.45 -9.00
N MET A 163 15.35 -16.91 -9.68
CA MET A 163 14.35 -16.03 -9.10
C MET A 163 13.11 -16.81 -8.69
N TYR A 164 12.71 -16.67 -7.43
CA TYR A 164 11.52 -17.29 -6.88
C TYR A 164 10.49 -16.27 -6.46
N ALA A 165 9.22 -16.65 -6.53
CA ALA A 165 8.12 -15.90 -5.97
C ALA A 165 7.60 -16.59 -4.70
N TYR A 166 7.33 -15.79 -3.65
CA TYR A 166 6.74 -16.24 -2.39
C TYR A 166 5.38 -15.56 -2.22
N ILE A 167 4.33 -16.33 -2.10
CA ILE A 167 2.99 -15.83 -1.84
C ILE A 167 2.68 -16.02 -0.35
N ASP A 168 2.41 -14.92 0.37
CA ASP A 168 2.14 -14.92 1.82
C ASP A 168 3.23 -15.63 2.65
N ARG A 169 4.49 -15.56 2.22
CA ARG A 169 5.64 -16.21 2.86
C ARG A 169 5.53 -17.73 2.95
N LYS A 170 4.68 -18.33 2.13
CA LYS A 170 4.54 -19.77 2.02
C LYS A 170 5.59 -20.37 1.08
N LYS A 171 5.35 -21.56 0.58
CA LYS A 171 6.27 -22.24 -0.30
C LYS A 171 6.67 -21.40 -1.52
N LYS A 172 7.92 -21.47 -1.88
CA LYS A 172 8.47 -20.78 -3.05
C LYS A 172 8.09 -21.48 -4.36
N LEU A 173 7.91 -20.70 -5.39
CA LEU A 173 7.72 -21.17 -6.75
C LEU A 173 8.58 -20.35 -7.71
N PRO A 174 9.04 -20.93 -8.84
CA PRO A 174 9.79 -20.17 -9.83
C PRO A 174 8.95 -19.01 -10.37
N VAL A 175 9.57 -17.87 -10.60
CA VAL A 175 8.86 -16.67 -11.09
C VAL A 175 8.25 -16.90 -12.48
N THR A 176 8.87 -17.75 -13.29
CA THR A 176 8.36 -18.12 -14.62
C THR A 176 7.07 -18.93 -14.54
N THR A 177 6.89 -19.76 -13.52
CA THR A 177 5.63 -20.46 -13.24
C THR A 177 4.51 -19.46 -12.98
N LEU A 178 4.77 -18.43 -12.18
CA LEU A 178 3.81 -17.37 -11.94
C LEU A 178 3.47 -16.61 -13.22
N LEU A 179 4.45 -16.29 -14.05
CA LEU A 179 4.23 -15.60 -15.32
C LEU A 179 3.37 -16.44 -16.28
N ARG A 180 3.55 -17.74 -16.34
CA ARG A 180 2.71 -18.65 -17.13
C ARG A 180 1.27 -18.68 -16.63
N ALA A 181 1.08 -18.75 -15.33
CA ALA A 181 -0.25 -18.73 -14.71
C ALA A 181 -1.01 -17.42 -14.94
N VAL A 182 -0.30 -16.32 -15.08
CA VAL A 182 -0.88 -14.99 -15.33
C VAL A 182 -1.30 -14.80 -16.79
N GLY A 183 -0.75 -15.56 -17.74
CA GLY A 183 -1.16 -15.49 -19.14
C GLY A 183 -0.02 -15.62 -20.16
N PHE A 184 1.23 -15.72 -19.72
CA PHE A 184 2.38 -15.93 -20.61
C PHE A 184 2.67 -17.44 -20.70
N GLU A 185 1.93 -18.13 -21.55
CA GLU A 185 1.88 -19.60 -21.61
C GLU A 185 3.19 -20.28 -21.96
N ASN A 186 3.89 -19.74 -22.95
CA ASN A 186 5.03 -20.39 -23.57
C ASN A 186 6.35 -19.75 -23.14
N ASP A 187 7.44 -20.51 -23.26
CA ASP A 187 8.79 -19.97 -23.11
C ASP A 187 9.04 -18.79 -24.05
N LYS A 188 8.47 -18.83 -25.25
CA LYS A 188 8.50 -17.75 -26.22
C LYS A 188 7.92 -16.45 -25.66
N ASP A 189 6.73 -16.51 -25.07
CA ASP A 189 6.05 -15.33 -24.51
C ASP A 189 6.86 -14.71 -23.38
N ILE A 190 7.44 -15.55 -22.51
CA ILE A 190 8.28 -15.09 -21.39
C ILE A 190 9.56 -14.42 -21.91
N LEU A 191 10.20 -15.00 -22.89
CA LEU A 191 11.42 -14.46 -23.47
C LEU A 191 11.18 -13.19 -24.28
N GLU A 192 10.04 -13.06 -24.94
CA GLU A 192 9.64 -11.83 -25.65
C GLU A 192 9.43 -10.65 -24.70
N ILE A 193 8.91 -10.87 -23.50
CA ILE A 193 8.76 -9.82 -22.48
C ILE A 193 10.09 -9.13 -22.19
N PHE A 194 11.16 -9.92 -22.11
CA PHE A 194 12.52 -9.44 -21.81
C PHE A 194 13.36 -9.18 -23.05
N ASN A 195 12.77 -9.39 -24.25
CA ASN A 195 13.43 -9.21 -25.54
C ASN A 195 14.77 -9.98 -25.65
N LEU A 196 14.78 -11.26 -25.21
CA LEU A 196 15.99 -12.07 -25.09
C LEU A 196 16.19 -13.07 -26.22
N ALA A 197 15.14 -13.36 -26.99
CA ALA A 197 15.18 -14.41 -28.01
C ALA A 197 14.75 -13.90 -29.37
N GLU A 198 15.31 -14.50 -30.40
CA GLU A 198 14.99 -14.27 -31.80
C GLU A 198 14.20 -15.46 -32.34
N ASP A 199 13.10 -15.17 -33.04
CA ASP A 199 12.24 -16.16 -33.66
C ASP A 199 12.79 -16.52 -35.06
N VAL A 200 13.09 -17.78 -35.27
CA VAL A 200 13.65 -18.30 -36.53
C VAL A 200 12.66 -19.27 -37.16
N LYS A 201 12.27 -19.02 -38.40
CA LYS A 201 11.46 -19.97 -39.17
C LYS A 201 12.22 -21.23 -39.47
N VAL A 202 11.53 -22.37 -39.31
CA VAL A 202 12.11 -23.71 -39.54
C VAL A 202 12.20 -24.00 -41.04
N ASN A 203 13.39 -23.85 -41.59
CA ASN A 203 13.76 -24.37 -42.92
C ASN A 203 15.27 -24.67 -42.94
N LYS A 204 15.72 -25.46 -43.91
CA LYS A 204 17.14 -25.83 -43.98
C LYS A 204 18.10 -24.66 -44.03
N THR A 205 17.75 -23.61 -44.77
CA THR A 205 18.60 -22.42 -44.94
C THR A 205 18.75 -21.64 -43.64
N ASN A 206 17.65 -21.40 -42.95
CA ASN A 206 17.65 -20.65 -41.69
C ASN A 206 18.29 -21.46 -40.55
N LEU A 207 18.05 -22.75 -40.48
CA LEU A 207 18.65 -23.60 -39.46
C LEU A 207 20.17 -23.72 -39.60
N LYS A 208 20.70 -23.75 -40.82
CA LYS A 208 22.16 -23.74 -41.07
C LYS A 208 22.81 -22.45 -40.60
N LYS A 209 22.11 -21.29 -40.66
CA LYS A 209 22.60 -20.02 -40.20
C LYS A 209 22.70 -19.91 -38.67
N VAL A 210 21.91 -20.71 -37.95
CA VAL A 210 21.85 -20.69 -36.49
C VAL A 210 22.60 -21.83 -35.81
N VAL A 211 23.29 -22.66 -36.58
CA VAL A 211 24.16 -23.71 -36.03
C VAL A 211 25.26 -23.10 -35.16
N GLY A 212 25.44 -23.61 -33.95
CA GLY A 212 26.35 -23.10 -32.96
C GLY A 212 25.73 -22.12 -31.98
N ARG A 213 24.49 -21.66 -32.20
CA ARG A 213 23.72 -20.84 -31.25
C ARG A 213 22.92 -21.73 -30.31
N LYS A 214 22.70 -21.25 -29.08
CA LYS A 214 21.91 -21.98 -28.09
C LYS A 214 20.41 -21.74 -28.29
N LEU A 215 19.62 -22.76 -28.08
CA LEU A 215 18.15 -22.63 -28.03
C LEU A 215 17.72 -21.89 -26.79
N ALA A 216 16.87 -20.88 -26.97
CA ALA A 216 16.31 -20.10 -25.88
C ALA A 216 15.10 -20.79 -25.25
N ALA A 217 14.36 -21.59 -26.02
CA ALA A 217 13.17 -22.31 -25.57
C ALA A 217 13.21 -23.75 -26.04
N ARG A 218 12.47 -24.64 -25.36
CA ARG A 218 12.33 -26.06 -25.74
C ARG A 218 11.66 -26.17 -27.10
N VAL A 219 12.13 -27.08 -27.93
CA VAL A 219 11.45 -27.48 -29.15
C VAL A 219 10.42 -28.55 -28.78
N LEU A 220 9.14 -28.20 -28.91
CA LEU A 220 8.02 -29.07 -28.52
C LEU A 220 7.27 -29.55 -29.75
N LYS A 221 7.00 -30.85 -29.79
CA LYS A 221 6.04 -31.42 -30.74
C LYS A 221 4.68 -31.49 -30.06
N THR A 222 3.72 -30.77 -30.63
CA THR A 222 2.36 -30.69 -30.10
C THR A 222 1.42 -31.47 -31.02
N TRP A 223 0.60 -32.35 -30.44
CA TRP A 223 -0.46 -33.06 -31.19
C TRP A 223 -1.69 -33.20 -30.30
N THR A 224 -2.82 -33.43 -30.93
CA THR A 224 -4.09 -33.64 -30.25
C THR A 224 -4.44 -35.13 -30.31
N GLU A 225 -4.68 -35.75 -29.15
CA GLU A 225 -5.23 -37.12 -29.08
C GLU A 225 -6.70 -37.05 -28.69
N ASP A 226 -7.52 -37.79 -29.46
CA ASP A 226 -8.95 -37.90 -29.21
C ASP A 226 -9.22 -39.19 -28.41
N PHE A 227 -9.87 -38.99 -27.23
CA PHE A 227 -10.35 -40.11 -26.41
C PHE A 227 -11.87 -40.14 -26.42
N VAL A 228 -12.43 -41.34 -26.59
CA VAL A 228 -13.88 -41.54 -26.46
C VAL A 228 -14.17 -41.97 -25.03
N ASP A 229 -15.03 -41.18 -24.34
CA ASP A 229 -15.53 -41.54 -23.01
C ASP A 229 -16.49 -42.75 -23.18
N GLU A 230 -16.13 -43.89 -22.59
CA GLU A 230 -16.91 -45.14 -22.68
C GLU A 230 -18.30 -45.00 -22.02
N ASP A 231 -18.45 -44.09 -21.03
CA ASP A 231 -19.71 -43.88 -20.30
C ASP A 231 -20.66 -42.93 -21.00
N THR A 232 -20.16 -41.88 -21.64
CA THR A 232 -20.99 -40.82 -22.28
C THR A 232 -20.95 -40.81 -23.80
N GLY A 233 -19.96 -41.46 -24.39
CA GLY A 233 -19.75 -41.48 -25.84
C GLY A 233 -19.24 -40.16 -26.41
N GLU A 234 -18.86 -39.20 -25.56
CA GLU A 234 -18.28 -37.95 -26.00
C GLU A 234 -16.80 -38.11 -26.35
N VAL A 235 -16.38 -37.41 -27.41
CA VAL A 235 -14.98 -37.35 -27.83
C VAL A 235 -14.32 -36.19 -27.09
N VAL A 236 -13.33 -36.53 -26.25
CA VAL A 236 -12.51 -35.53 -25.55
C VAL A 236 -11.16 -35.43 -26.23
N SER A 237 -10.82 -34.25 -26.75
CA SER A 237 -9.54 -33.95 -27.37
C SER A 237 -8.56 -33.44 -26.31
N ILE A 238 -7.42 -34.15 -26.14
CA ILE A 238 -6.35 -33.77 -25.21
C ILE A 238 -5.15 -33.32 -26.02
N GLU A 239 -4.65 -32.12 -25.73
CA GLU A 239 -3.40 -31.61 -26.30
C GLU A 239 -2.21 -32.19 -25.56
N ARG A 240 -1.27 -32.80 -26.31
CA ARG A 240 -0.04 -33.40 -25.78
C ARG A 240 1.20 -32.76 -26.36
N ASN A 241 2.21 -32.57 -25.51
CA ASN A 241 3.50 -31.98 -25.85
C ASN A 241 4.64 -32.97 -25.58
N GLU A 242 5.51 -33.14 -26.55
CA GLU A 242 6.75 -33.90 -26.40
C GLU A 242 7.95 -32.99 -26.62
N VAL A 243 8.89 -33.00 -25.66
CA VAL A 243 10.13 -32.24 -25.76
C VAL A 243 11.10 -32.99 -26.69
N ILE A 244 11.40 -32.38 -27.82
CA ILE A 244 12.35 -32.98 -28.81
C ILE A 244 13.77 -32.55 -28.50
N ILE A 245 13.98 -31.24 -28.26
CA ILE A 245 15.28 -30.68 -27.88
C ILE A 245 15.04 -29.73 -26.70
N ASP A 246 15.83 -29.89 -25.64
CA ASP A 246 15.71 -29.07 -24.46
C ASP A 246 16.32 -27.66 -24.68
N ARG A 247 15.91 -26.69 -23.85
CA ARG A 247 16.49 -25.33 -23.87
C ARG A 247 17.97 -25.36 -23.50
N GLU A 248 18.73 -24.33 -23.86
CA GLU A 248 20.16 -24.20 -23.62
C GLU A 248 21.04 -25.24 -24.35
N THR A 249 20.46 -25.99 -25.28
CA THR A 249 21.20 -26.92 -26.13
C THR A 249 21.77 -26.17 -27.33
N VAL A 250 23.08 -26.36 -27.61
CA VAL A 250 23.70 -25.79 -28.81
C VAL A 250 23.17 -26.54 -30.03
N ILE A 251 22.71 -25.82 -31.04
CA ILE A 251 22.19 -26.39 -32.26
C ILE A 251 23.35 -26.94 -33.08
N GLU A 252 23.31 -28.24 -33.38
CA GLU A 252 24.27 -28.95 -34.24
C GLU A 252 23.59 -29.35 -35.55
N GLU A 253 24.37 -29.78 -36.54
CA GLU A 253 23.82 -30.19 -37.84
C GLU A 253 22.84 -31.36 -37.72
N ASP A 254 23.07 -32.28 -36.78
CA ASP A 254 22.19 -33.44 -36.52
C ASP A 254 20.80 -33.01 -36.01
N HIS A 255 20.71 -31.88 -35.31
CA HIS A 255 19.44 -31.36 -34.78
C HIS A 255 18.55 -30.73 -35.87
N ILE A 256 19.10 -30.38 -37.03
CA ILE A 256 18.35 -29.75 -38.12
C ILE A 256 17.25 -30.69 -38.64
N ASP A 257 17.61 -31.95 -38.87
CA ASP A 257 16.67 -32.96 -39.38
C ASP A 257 15.60 -33.31 -38.34
N GLU A 258 15.96 -33.40 -37.06
CA GLU A 258 15.01 -33.60 -35.96
C GLU A 258 13.98 -32.49 -35.83
N ILE A 259 14.42 -31.23 -35.96
CA ILE A 259 13.54 -30.05 -35.88
C ILE A 259 12.59 -30.00 -37.07
N ILE A 260 13.05 -30.27 -38.27
CA ILE A 260 12.22 -30.31 -39.49
C ILE A 260 11.18 -31.41 -39.41
N ASP A 261 11.58 -32.62 -38.98
CA ASP A 261 10.70 -33.79 -38.87
C ASP A 261 9.64 -33.62 -37.77
N SER A 262 9.88 -32.75 -36.76
CA SER A 262 8.94 -32.46 -35.68
C SER A 262 7.71 -31.69 -36.11
N GLY A 263 7.75 -31.03 -37.27
CA GLY A 263 6.66 -30.19 -37.77
C GLY A 263 6.53 -28.81 -37.10
N VAL A 264 7.51 -28.43 -36.28
CA VAL A 264 7.55 -27.10 -35.65
C VAL A 264 7.84 -26.03 -36.69
N GLN A 265 7.07 -24.94 -36.70
CA GLN A 265 7.22 -23.89 -37.71
C GLN A 265 8.29 -22.86 -37.36
N ASN A 266 8.48 -22.58 -36.07
CA ASN A 266 9.44 -21.60 -35.58
C ASN A 266 10.18 -22.13 -34.37
N ILE A 267 11.45 -21.73 -34.23
CA ILE A 267 12.27 -21.99 -33.04
C ILE A 267 12.79 -20.67 -32.47
N LEU A 268 13.04 -20.65 -31.17
CA LEU A 268 13.63 -19.50 -30.48
C LEU A 268 15.10 -19.76 -30.18
N VAL A 269 15.95 -18.83 -30.59
CA VAL A 269 17.38 -18.86 -30.27
C VAL A 269 17.76 -17.59 -29.49
N HIS A 270 18.77 -17.68 -28.65
CA HIS A 270 19.28 -16.51 -27.93
C HIS A 270 19.78 -15.47 -28.93
N LYS A 271 19.44 -14.21 -28.71
CA LYS A 271 20.04 -13.10 -29.47
C LYS A 271 21.53 -13.06 -29.21
N GLU A 272 22.33 -12.74 -30.23
CA GLU A 272 23.78 -12.63 -30.10
C GLU A 272 24.17 -11.56 -29.06
N GLU A 273 23.42 -10.48 -29.00
CA GLU A 273 23.58 -9.40 -28.02
C GLU A 273 23.11 -9.79 -26.61
N ALA A 274 22.28 -10.81 -26.48
CA ALA A 274 21.74 -11.31 -25.22
C ALA A 274 22.67 -12.26 -24.48
N ASN A 275 23.88 -12.50 -24.95
CA ASN A 275 24.95 -13.19 -24.21
C ASN A 275 25.43 -12.37 -22.99
N SER A 276 24.79 -11.25 -22.69
CA SER A 276 25.03 -10.56 -21.46
C SER A 276 24.62 -11.44 -20.30
N SER A 277 25.50 -11.60 -19.34
CA SER A 277 25.25 -12.23 -18.05
C SER A 277 24.06 -11.61 -17.30
N ASP A 278 23.54 -10.48 -17.79
CA ASP A 278 22.52 -9.66 -17.18
C ASP A 278 21.18 -10.38 -17.01
N TYR A 279 20.81 -11.23 -17.96
CA TYR A 279 19.52 -11.95 -17.95
C TYR A 279 19.66 -13.45 -17.71
N SER A 280 20.83 -13.91 -17.28
CA SER A 280 21.08 -15.33 -17.00
C SER A 280 20.12 -15.90 -15.96
N ILE A 281 19.63 -15.07 -15.05
CA ILE A 281 18.68 -15.48 -14.02
C ILE A 281 17.34 -15.95 -14.61
N ILE A 282 16.87 -15.33 -15.68
CA ILE A 282 15.63 -15.76 -16.37
C ILE A 282 15.82 -17.13 -17.00
N PHE A 283 16.94 -17.37 -17.67
CA PHE A 283 17.23 -18.67 -18.27
C PHE A 283 17.39 -19.78 -17.21
N ASN A 284 18.08 -19.49 -16.12
CA ASN A 284 18.23 -20.41 -15.00
C ASN A 284 16.88 -20.74 -14.35
N THR A 285 16.02 -19.74 -14.22
CA THR A 285 14.67 -19.94 -13.66
C THR A 285 13.79 -20.78 -14.58
N LEU A 286 13.88 -20.58 -15.90
CA LEU A 286 13.18 -21.40 -16.88
C LEU A 286 13.58 -22.87 -16.81
N GLN A 287 14.86 -23.18 -16.57
CA GLN A 287 15.35 -24.54 -16.38
C GLN A 287 14.80 -25.21 -15.12
N LYS A 288 14.54 -24.43 -14.08
CA LYS A 288 13.96 -24.90 -12.80
C LYS A 288 12.44 -24.97 -12.82
N ASP A 289 11.79 -24.38 -13.81
CA ASP A 289 10.34 -24.36 -13.94
C ASP A 289 9.79 -25.76 -14.29
N PRO A 290 8.95 -26.36 -13.42
CA PRO A 290 8.36 -27.66 -13.68
C PRO A 290 7.20 -27.63 -14.67
N SER A 291 6.68 -26.45 -15.01
CA SER A 291 5.52 -26.28 -15.89
C SER A 291 5.93 -25.92 -17.32
N ASN A 292 5.12 -26.32 -18.30
CA ASN A 292 5.33 -26.02 -19.71
C ASN A 292 4.15 -25.28 -20.36
N SER A 293 3.03 -25.15 -19.65
CA SER A 293 1.83 -24.49 -20.12
C SER A 293 1.15 -23.73 -19.01
N GLU A 294 0.23 -22.83 -19.35
CA GLU A 294 -0.58 -22.09 -18.38
C GLU A 294 -1.34 -23.03 -17.45
N LYS A 295 -1.95 -24.09 -18.00
CA LYS A 295 -2.71 -25.06 -17.24
C LYS A 295 -1.84 -25.77 -16.18
N GLU A 296 -0.67 -26.25 -16.57
CA GLU A 296 0.28 -26.88 -15.63
C GLU A 296 0.76 -25.91 -14.56
N ALA A 297 1.02 -24.67 -14.93
CA ALA A 297 1.42 -23.62 -13.99
C ALA A 297 0.33 -23.31 -12.97
N VAL A 298 -0.91 -23.17 -13.41
CA VAL A 298 -2.08 -22.93 -12.55
C VAL A 298 -2.27 -24.07 -11.55
N LEU A 299 -2.18 -25.32 -12.01
CA LEU A 299 -2.29 -26.50 -11.16
C LEU A 299 -1.15 -26.58 -10.14
N TYR A 300 0.07 -26.28 -10.56
CA TYR A 300 1.24 -26.27 -9.68
C TYR A 300 1.09 -25.25 -8.55
N ILE A 301 0.68 -24.04 -8.86
CA ILE A 301 0.45 -22.98 -7.88
C ILE A 301 -0.68 -23.36 -6.91
N TYR A 302 -1.77 -23.91 -7.43
CA TYR A 302 -2.89 -24.36 -6.60
C TYR A 302 -2.46 -25.43 -5.59
N ARG A 303 -1.69 -26.43 -6.02
CA ARG A 303 -1.15 -27.47 -5.14
C ARG A 303 -0.22 -26.91 -4.06
N GLN A 304 0.61 -25.94 -4.41
CA GLN A 304 1.50 -25.28 -3.45
C GLN A 304 0.73 -24.49 -2.39
N LEU A 305 -0.36 -23.83 -2.76
CA LEU A 305 -1.15 -23.01 -1.85
C LEU A 305 -2.13 -23.82 -1.01
N ARG A 306 -2.75 -24.86 -1.57
CA ARG A 306 -3.86 -25.61 -0.95
C ARG A 306 -3.48 -27.00 -0.47
N ASN A 307 -2.31 -27.53 -0.84
CA ASN A 307 -1.86 -28.88 -0.55
C ASN A 307 -2.84 -29.99 -1.02
N ALA A 308 -3.69 -29.68 -2.01
CA ALA A 308 -4.70 -30.57 -2.55
C ALA A 308 -4.85 -30.35 -4.05
N ASP A 309 -5.39 -31.35 -4.76
CA ASP A 309 -5.71 -31.20 -6.16
C ASP A 309 -7.00 -30.36 -6.32
N PRO A 310 -7.10 -29.49 -7.35
CA PRO A 310 -8.31 -28.72 -7.61
C PRO A 310 -9.43 -29.64 -8.12
N ALA A 311 -10.69 -29.23 -7.86
CA ALA A 311 -11.86 -29.93 -8.37
C ALA A 311 -11.95 -29.86 -9.91
N ASP A 312 -11.59 -28.70 -10.47
CA ASP A 312 -11.49 -28.45 -11.91
C ASP A 312 -10.48 -27.32 -12.19
N ASP A 313 -10.18 -27.09 -13.46
CA ASP A 313 -9.26 -26.03 -13.88
C ASP A 313 -9.83 -24.62 -13.62
N ALA A 314 -11.14 -24.46 -13.73
CA ALA A 314 -11.81 -23.19 -13.48
C ALA A 314 -11.68 -22.75 -12.02
N SER A 315 -11.82 -23.68 -11.07
CA SER A 315 -11.63 -23.41 -9.64
C SER A 315 -10.20 -23.00 -9.31
N ALA A 316 -9.20 -23.64 -9.93
CA ALA A 316 -7.80 -23.29 -9.73
C ALA A 316 -7.48 -21.88 -10.28
N ARG A 317 -7.98 -21.54 -11.45
CA ARG A 317 -7.82 -20.22 -12.05
C ARG A 317 -8.51 -19.12 -11.23
N GLU A 318 -9.68 -19.41 -10.71
CA GLU A 318 -10.41 -18.49 -9.83
C GLU A 318 -9.62 -18.18 -8.55
N VAL A 319 -9.03 -19.18 -7.91
CA VAL A 319 -8.20 -19.00 -6.72
C VAL A 319 -7.01 -18.09 -7.01
N ILE A 320 -6.31 -18.30 -8.11
CA ILE A 320 -5.16 -17.48 -8.50
C ILE A 320 -5.60 -16.05 -8.85
N ASN A 321 -6.70 -15.89 -9.59
CA ASN A 321 -7.23 -14.58 -9.93
C ASN A 321 -7.64 -13.79 -8.68
N ASN A 322 -8.21 -14.45 -7.68
CA ASN A 322 -8.62 -13.83 -6.41
C ASN A 322 -7.43 -13.39 -5.54
N LEU A 323 -6.23 -13.91 -5.76
CA LEU A 323 -5.05 -13.51 -4.99
C LEU A 323 -4.62 -12.08 -5.28
N PHE A 324 -4.54 -11.67 -6.56
CA PHE A 324 -3.92 -10.40 -6.95
C PHE A 324 -4.72 -9.58 -7.96
N PHE A 325 -5.71 -10.15 -8.63
CA PHE A 325 -6.39 -9.53 -9.77
C PHE A 325 -7.88 -9.27 -9.55
N SER A 326 -8.41 -9.64 -8.41
CA SER A 326 -9.82 -9.42 -8.05
C SER A 326 -9.98 -8.17 -7.19
N GLU A 327 -10.79 -7.22 -7.64
CA GLU A 327 -11.10 -5.99 -6.90
C GLU A 327 -11.74 -6.24 -5.53
N LYS A 328 -12.42 -7.37 -5.35
CA LYS A 328 -13.08 -7.72 -4.09
C LYS A 328 -12.10 -8.19 -3.01
N ARG A 329 -10.98 -8.78 -3.40
CA ARG A 329 -10.05 -9.44 -2.47
C ARG A 329 -8.66 -8.81 -2.42
N TYR A 330 -8.33 -7.98 -3.38
CA TYR A 330 -7.05 -7.31 -3.46
C TYR A 330 -7.24 -5.83 -3.74
N ASP A 331 -6.59 -5.00 -2.95
CA ASP A 331 -6.63 -3.54 -3.09
C ASP A 331 -5.26 -2.97 -2.73
N LEU A 332 -4.60 -2.38 -3.73
CA LEU A 332 -3.35 -1.65 -3.52
C LEU A 332 -3.59 -0.31 -2.81
N GLY A 333 -4.82 0.21 -2.89
CA GLY A 333 -5.12 1.57 -2.50
C GLY A 333 -4.60 2.60 -3.51
N GLU A 334 -5.03 3.82 -3.37
CA GLU A 334 -4.55 4.93 -4.21
C GLU A 334 -3.05 5.15 -4.01
N VAL A 335 -2.59 5.06 -2.77
CA VAL A 335 -1.17 5.22 -2.41
C VAL A 335 -0.30 4.12 -3.03
N GLY A 336 -0.75 2.87 -2.96
CA GLY A 336 -0.02 1.74 -3.52
C GLY A 336 0.14 1.86 -5.03
N ARG A 337 -0.93 2.22 -5.74
CA ARG A 337 -0.87 2.47 -7.18
C ARG A 337 0.04 3.64 -7.53
N TYR A 338 -0.08 4.73 -6.82
CA TYR A 338 0.80 5.90 -7.00
C TYR A 338 2.28 5.54 -6.86
N ARG A 339 2.62 4.82 -5.81
CA ARG A 339 4.01 4.44 -5.54
C ARG A 339 4.57 3.47 -6.57
N ILE A 340 3.80 2.48 -6.98
CA ILE A 340 4.23 1.53 -8.02
C ILE A 340 4.44 2.26 -9.34
N ASN A 341 3.51 3.10 -9.74
CA ASN A 341 3.64 3.88 -10.97
C ASN A 341 4.87 4.77 -10.96
N LYS A 342 5.13 5.46 -9.87
CA LYS A 342 6.26 6.38 -9.77
C LYS A 342 7.60 5.65 -9.71
N LYS A 343 7.69 4.57 -8.95
CA LYS A 343 8.92 3.78 -8.83
C LYS A 343 9.33 3.13 -10.15
N LEU A 344 8.35 2.57 -10.85
CA LEU A 344 8.59 1.80 -12.08
C LEU A 344 8.39 2.64 -13.36
N GLY A 345 8.01 3.91 -13.25
CA GLY A 345 7.76 4.76 -14.40
C GLY A 345 6.53 4.36 -15.22
N LEU A 346 5.54 3.73 -14.60
CA LEU A 346 4.30 3.31 -15.24
C LEU A 346 3.30 4.46 -15.33
N THR A 347 2.43 4.39 -16.35
CA THR A 347 1.36 5.36 -16.58
C THR A 347 -0.03 4.75 -16.38
N THR A 348 -0.11 3.67 -15.62
CA THR A 348 -1.37 2.99 -15.30
C THR A 348 -2.32 3.94 -14.58
N ASP A 349 -3.61 3.86 -14.93
CA ASP A 349 -4.65 4.68 -14.33
C ASP A 349 -4.69 4.48 -12.80
N MET A 350 -4.83 5.58 -12.06
CA MET A 350 -4.92 5.57 -10.59
C MET A 350 -6.15 4.81 -10.07
N ASP A 351 -7.17 4.61 -10.88
CA ASP A 351 -8.36 3.83 -10.52
C ASP A 351 -8.12 2.31 -10.55
N VAL A 352 -7.04 1.87 -11.17
CA VAL A 352 -6.63 0.45 -11.20
C VAL A 352 -5.93 0.11 -9.89
N LYS A 353 -6.64 -0.51 -8.96
CA LYS A 353 -6.16 -0.83 -7.60
C LYS A 353 -5.77 -2.30 -7.42
N VAL A 354 -5.77 -3.07 -8.49
CA VAL A 354 -5.29 -4.45 -8.50
C VAL A 354 -3.97 -4.53 -9.26
N LEU A 355 -3.21 -5.60 -9.04
CA LEU A 355 -1.99 -5.82 -9.81
C LEU A 355 -2.33 -6.07 -11.28
N THR A 356 -1.50 -5.56 -12.18
CA THR A 356 -1.58 -5.84 -13.61
C THR A 356 -0.40 -6.71 -14.04
N LYS A 357 -0.51 -7.35 -15.19
CA LYS A 357 0.60 -8.10 -15.78
C LYS A 357 1.83 -7.23 -15.98
N GLN A 358 1.62 -5.98 -16.39
CA GLN A 358 2.69 -5.01 -16.59
C GLN A 358 3.41 -4.66 -15.27
N ASP A 359 2.69 -4.55 -14.17
CA ASP A 359 3.29 -4.30 -12.85
C ASP A 359 4.28 -5.41 -12.48
N ILE A 360 3.88 -6.65 -12.65
CA ILE A 360 4.73 -7.82 -12.35
C ILE A 360 5.96 -7.85 -13.26
N ILE A 361 5.79 -7.60 -14.55
CA ILE A 361 6.87 -7.57 -15.52
C ILE A 361 7.89 -6.48 -15.17
N GLU A 362 7.44 -5.28 -14.90
CA GLU A 362 8.30 -4.14 -14.59
C GLU A 362 9.05 -4.32 -13.25
N ILE A 363 8.39 -4.95 -12.26
CA ILE A 363 9.04 -5.31 -10.99
C ILE A 363 10.18 -6.30 -11.22
N ILE A 364 9.94 -7.32 -12.02
CA ILE A 364 10.96 -8.33 -12.34
C ILE A 364 12.12 -7.68 -13.11
N LYS A 365 11.83 -6.80 -14.07
CA LYS A 365 12.86 -6.06 -14.81
C LYS A 365 13.71 -5.17 -13.89
N TYR A 366 13.08 -4.46 -12.97
CA TYR A 366 13.79 -3.63 -12.00
C TYR A 366 14.68 -4.47 -11.07
N LEU A 367 14.19 -5.63 -10.64
CA LEU A 367 14.96 -6.56 -9.82
C LEU A 367 16.19 -7.10 -10.57
N ILE A 368 16.08 -7.36 -11.87
CA ILE A 368 17.20 -7.74 -12.73
C ILE A 368 18.21 -6.59 -12.84
N GLU A 369 17.76 -5.35 -12.97
CA GLU A 369 18.65 -4.17 -12.97
C GLU A 369 19.40 -4.02 -11.63
N LEU A 370 18.76 -4.32 -10.50
CA LEU A 370 19.42 -4.35 -9.19
C LEU A 370 20.53 -5.40 -9.12
N ILE A 371 20.28 -6.59 -9.64
CA ILE A 371 21.25 -7.68 -9.69
C ILE A 371 22.50 -7.24 -10.50
N ASN A 372 22.30 -6.48 -11.56
CA ASN A 372 23.33 -5.97 -12.43
C ASN A 372 23.96 -4.64 -11.97
N SER A 373 23.62 -4.18 -10.78
CA SER A 373 24.10 -2.93 -10.17
C SER A 373 23.75 -1.66 -10.97
N LYS A 374 22.66 -1.70 -11.75
CA LYS A 374 22.17 -0.56 -12.54
C LYS A 374 21.11 0.27 -11.83
N ALA A 375 20.64 -0.17 -10.66
CA ALA A 375 19.63 0.49 -9.86
C ALA A 375 19.99 0.40 -8.38
N ASP A 376 19.31 1.17 -7.56
CA ASP A 376 19.52 1.22 -6.11
C ASP A 376 18.34 0.59 -5.36
N VAL A 377 18.63 0.00 -4.20
CA VAL A 377 17.61 -0.53 -3.29
C VAL A 377 16.89 0.59 -2.57
N ASP A 378 15.67 0.32 -2.12
CA ASP A 378 14.89 1.28 -1.34
C ASP A 378 15.35 1.34 0.12
N ASP A 379 15.36 2.55 0.66
CA ASP A 379 15.55 2.79 2.08
C ASP A 379 14.19 2.74 2.78
N ILE A 380 13.98 1.74 3.62
CA ILE A 380 12.71 1.51 4.32
C ILE A 380 12.37 2.66 5.27
N ASP A 381 13.38 3.31 5.85
CA ASP A 381 13.20 4.37 6.85
C ASP A 381 12.98 5.76 6.23
N HIS A 382 13.14 5.87 4.94
CA HIS A 382 12.83 7.10 4.20
C HIS A 382 11.34 7.43 4.32
N LEU A 383 10.99 8.69 4.58
CA LEU A 383 9.58 9.08 4.76
C LEU A 383 8.75 9.05 3.46
N SER A 384 9.35 8.80 2.31
CA SER A 384 8.63 8.44 1.09
C SER A 384 8.09 7.01 1.13
N ASN A 385 8.66 6.15 1.97
CA ASN A 385 8.29 4.74 2.17
C ASN A 385 7.50 4.51 3.46
N ARG A 386 7.34 5.54 4.28
CA ARG A 386 6.54 5.51 5.50
C ARG A 386 5.44 6.54 5.40
N ARG A 387 4.22 6.13 5.67
CA ARG A 387 3.07 7.02 5.66
C ARG A 387 2.35 7.04 6.99
N VAL A 388 1.49 8.02 7.16
CA VAL A 388 0.69 8.20 8.37
C VAL A 388 -0.73 7.71 8.12
N ARG A 389 -1.19 6.84 9.00
CA ARG A 389 -2.57 6.38 9.05
C ARG A 389 -3.30 7.20 10.12
N THR A 390 -4.13 8.14 9.68
CA THR A 390 -4.88 9.02 10.56
C THR A 390 -6.13 8.35 11.15
N VAL A 391 -6.81 9.02 12.07
CA VAL A 391 -8.01 8.48 12.74
C VAL A 391 -9.11 8.12 11.74
N GLY A 392 -9.32 8.92 10.71
CA GLY A 392 -10.33 8.65 9.68
C GLY A 392 -10.06 7.35 8.92
N GLU A 393 -8.83 7.11 8.54
CA GLU A 393 -8.43 5.88 7.87
C GLU A 393 -8.56 4.65 8.78
N GLN A 394 -8.19 4.78 10.04
CA GLN A 394 -8.34 3.71 11.03
C GLN A 394 -9.83 3.37 11.26
N LEU A 395 -10.69 4.38 11.34
CA LEU A 395 -12.13 4.18 11.44
C LEU A 395 -12.72 3.55 10.17
N SER A 396 -12.26 3.95 8.99
CA SER A 396 -12.67 3.34 7.72
C SER A 396 -12.38 1.84 7.69
N ASN A 397 -11.22 1.43 8.19
CA ASN A 397 -10.85 0.01 8.26
C ASN A 397 -11.77 -0.77 9.22
N GLN A 398 -12.14 -0.19 10.35
CA GLN A 398 -13.06 -0.83 11.31
C GLN A 398 -14.48 -0.90 10.76
N PHE A 399 -14.95 0.14 10.10
CA PHE A 399 -16.25 0.10 9.41
C PHE A 399 -16.27 -0.91 8.27
N ALA A 400 -15.19 -1.07 7.54
CA ALA A 400 -15.08 -2.09 6.50
C ALA A 400 -15.25 -3.50 7.06
N ILE A 401 -14.64 -3.79 8.21
CA ILE A 401 -14.80 -5.08 8.91
C ILE A 401 -16.28 -5.27 9.35
N GLY A 402 -16.85 -4.25 9.97
CA GLY A 402 -18.24 -4.29 10.45
C GLY A 402 -19.24 -4.48 9.32
N LEU A 403 -19.10 -3.74 8.23
CA LEU A 403 -19.98 -3.84 7.07
C LEU A 403 -19.82 -5.17 6.32
N ALA A 404 -18.61 -5.72 6.25
CA ALA A 404 -18.40 -7.05 5.65
C ALA A 404 -19.12 -8.14 6.42
N ARG A 405 -19.08 -8.10 7.75
CA ARG A 405 -19.84 -9.02 8.62
C ARG A 405 -21.35 -8.84 8.46
N MET A 406 -21.80 -7.60 8.41
CA MET A 406 -23.20 -7.26 8.19
C MET A 406 -23.70 -7.75 6.83
N SER A 407 -22.93 -7.55 5.77
CA SER A 407 -23.24 -8.04 4.42
C SER A 407 -23.45 -9.53 4.37
N ARG A 408 -22.60 -10.29 5.06
CA ARG A 408 -22.72 -11.74 5.15
C ARG A 408 -24.01 -12.14 5.87
N THR A 409 -24.33 -11.49 6.98
CA THR A 409 -25.57 -11.72 7.73
C THR A 409 -26.81 -11.38 6.89
N ILE A 410 -26.77 -10.30 6.12
CA ILE A 410 -27.85 -9.89 5.22
C ILE A 410 -28.08 -10.95 4.14
N ARG A 411 -27.02 -11.46 3.51
CA ARG A 411 -27.12 -12.52 2.51
C ARG A 411 -27.73 -13.79 3.09
N GLU A 412 -27.32 -14.21 4.26
CA GLU A 412 -27.88 -15.38 4.95
C GLU A 412 -29.37 -15.19 5.22
N ARG A 413 -29.77 -14.01 5.69
CA ARG A 413 -31.20 -13.70 5.95
C ARG A 413 -32.03 -13.64 4.68
N MET A 414 -31.48 -13.07 3.60
CA MET A 414 -32.13 -13.04 2.27
C MET A 414 -32.35 -14.45 1.71
N ASN A 415 -31.37 -15.33 1.87
CA ASN A 415 -31.46 -16.72 1.37
C ASN A 415 -32.53 -17.53 2.13
N VAL A 416 -32.71 -17.27 3.41
CA VAL A 416 -33.69 -17.99 4.27
C VAL A 416 -35.12 -17.51 4.03
N ARG A 417 -35.32 -16.24 3.66
CA ARG A 417 -36.62 -15.59 3.54
C ARG A 417 -37.16 -15.50 2.12
N ASP A 418 -36.99 -16.52 1.32
CA ASP A 418 -37.28 -16.54 -0.11
C ASP A 418 -38.75 -16.19 -0.50
N ASN A 419 -39.71 -16.45 0.37
CA ASN A 419 -41.15 -16.29 0.09
C ASN A 419 -41.87 -15.33 1.04
N GLU A 420 -41.16 -14.63 1.92
CA GLU A 420 -41.74 -13.71 2.87
C GLU A 420 -41.59 -12.25 2.42
N VAL A 421 -42.55 -11.41 2.79
CA VAL A 421 -42.43 -9.97 2.63
C VAL A 421 -41.51 -9.45 3.73
N PHE A 422 -40.36 -8.88 3.33
CA PHE A 422 -39.41 -8.31 4.28
C PHE A 422 -38.99 -6.92 3.85
N THR A 423 -38.53 -6.11 4.80
CA THR A 423 -38.06 -4.73 4.59
C THR A 423 -36.58 -4.66 4.92
N PRO A 424 -35.85 -3.63 4.45
CA PRO A 424 -34.44 -3.45 4.81
C PRO A 424 -34.16 -3.49 6.32
N ILE A 425 -35.05 -2.99 7.14
CA ILE A 425 -34.91 -3.01 8.61
C ILE A 425 -34.83 -4.45 9.16
N ASP A 426 -35.57 -5.37 8.59
CA ASP A 426 -35.59 -6.78 9.02
C ASP A 426 -34.29 -7.51 8.71
N LEU A 427 -33.52 -7.03 7.72
CA LEU A 427 -32.27 -7.63 7.27
C LEU A 427 -31.05 -7.16 8.07
N ILE A 428 -31.10 -5.98 8.68
CA ILE A 428 -29.95 -5.32 9.26
C ILE A 428 -29.93 -5.47 10.78
N ASN A 429 -28.75 -5.86 11.29
CA ASN A 429 -28.45 -5.89 12.72
C ASN A 429 -27.42 -4.79 13.05
N ALA A 430 -27.89 -3.72 13.69
CA ALA A 430 -27.06 -2.57 14.06
C ALA A 430 -25.93 -2.92 15.05
N LYS A 431 -26.10 -3.97 15.85
CA LYS A 431 -25.09 -4.38 16.84
C LYS A 431 -23.79 -4.89 16.19
N THR A 432 -23.85 -5.37 14.97
CA THR A 432 -22.67 -5.88 14.26
C THR A 432 -21.61 -4.78 14.06
N ILE A 433 -22.04 -3.61 13.59
CA ILE A 433 -21.15 -2.47 13.38
C ILE A 433 -20.73 -1.85 14.71
N SER A 434 -21.70 -1.61 15.61
CA SER A 434 -21.42 -0.95 16.88
C SER A 434 -20.47 -1.74 17.77
N SER A 435 -20.53 -3.08 17.77
CA SER A 435 -19.60 -3.91 18.53
C SER A 435 -18.15 -3.77 18.05
N VAL A 436 -17.93 -3.71 16.74
CA VAL A 436 -16.60 -3.53 16.14
C VAL A 436 -16.04 -2.16 16.52
N ILE A 437 -16.82 -1.11 16.38
CA ILE A 437 -16.41 0.27 16.68
C ILE A 437 -16.13 0.45 18.17
N ASN A 438 -16.98 -0.08 19.05
CA ASN A 438 -16.75 0.00 20.50
C ASN A 438 -15.50 -0.77 20.93
N SER A 439 -15.23 -1.91 20.33
CA SER A 439 -14.01 -2.66 20.56
C SER A 439 -12.76 -1.88 20.11
N PHE A 440 -12.83 -1.20 18.99
CA PHE A 440 -11.73 -0.33 18.52
C PHE A 440 -11.42 0.77 19.54
N PHE A 441 -12.41 1.56 19.92
CA PHE A 441 -12.20 2.67 20.86
C PHE A 441 -11.78 2.20 22.26
N GLY A 442 -12.22 1.03 22.68
CA GLY A 442 -11.93 0.51 24.02
C GLY A 442 -10.60 -0.22 24.17
N THR A 443 -10.20 -0.97 23.15
CA THR A 443 -9.08 -1.93 23.27
C THR A 443 -7.92 -1.70 22.31
N ASN A 444 -8.08 -0.90 21.27
CA ASN A 444 -6.98 -0.63 20.34
C ASN A 444 -5.87 0.17 21.03
N ALA A 445 -4.62 -0.23 20.79
CA ALA A 445 -3.45 0.43 21.38
C ALA A 445 -3.28 1.91 20.96
N LEU A 446 -3.86 2.29 19.82
CA LEU A 446 -3.80 3.66 19.31
C LEU A 446 -4.90 4.56 19.89
N SER A 447 -5.96 3.98 20.44
CA SER A 447 -6.98 4.71 21.19
C SER A 447 -6.53 4.83 22.64
N GLN A 448 -6.07 6.02 23.03
CA GLN A 448 -5.45 6.28 24.34
C GLN A 448 -6.25 7.28 25.14
N PHE A 449 -6.20 7.19 26.46
CA PHE A 449 -6.65 8.26 27.32
C PHE A 449 -5.87 9.53 27.01
N MET A 450 -6.56 10.64 26.85
CA MET A 450 -5.91 11.91 26.62
C MET A 450 -5.10 12.33 27.85
N ASP A 451 -3.86 12.72 27.63
CA ASP A 451 -3.01 13.29 28.66
C ASP A 451 -3.45 14.73 28.91
N GLN A 452 -4.08 14.97 30.06
CA GLN A 452 -4.68 16.26 30.43
C GLN A 452 -3.92 16.98 31.55
N THR A 453 -2.67 16.65 31.79
CA THR A 453 -1.85 17.28 32.83
C THR A 453 -1.78 18.80 32.64
N ASN A 454 -1.60 19.24 31.39
CA ASN A 454 -1.58 20.65 31.01
C ASN A 454 -1.98 20.79 29.53
N PRO A 455 -2.26 22.00 29.02
CA PRO A 455 -2.63 22.18 27.61
C PRO A 455 -1.58 21.70 26.60
N LEU A 456 -0.30 21.82 26.93
CA LEU A 456 0.79 21.33 26.07
C LEU A 456 0.75 19.80 25.92
N ALA A 457 0.47 19.07 27.01
CA ALA A 457 0.31 17.62 26.99
C ALA A 457 -0.84 17.19 26.07
N GLU A 458 -1.95 17.89 26.11
CA GLU A 458 -3.10 17.65 25.23
C GLU A 458 -2.72 17.81 23.75
N ILE A 459 -2.10 18.93 23.40
CA ILE A 459 -1.68 19.25 22.03
C ILE A 459 -0.68 18.19 21.54
N THR A 460 0.30 17.85 22.35
CA THR A 460 1.31 16.86 22.02
C THR A 460 0.69 15.49 21.78
N ASN A 461 -0.26 15.08 22.61
CA ASN A 461 -0.96 13.80 22.44
C ASN A 461 -1.72 13.73 21.10
N LYS A 462 -2.34 14.82 20.69
CA LYS A 462 -3.08 14.89 19.41
C LYS A 462 -2.18 14.92 18.17
N ARG A 463 -0.93 15.35 18.31
CA ARG A 463 0.06 15.44 17.23
C ARG A 463 1.08 14.33 17.24
N ARG A 464 0.88 13.32 18.05
CA ARG A 464 1.79 12.19 18.19
C ARG A 464 1.64 11.20 17.02
N LEU A 465 2.76 10.62 16.61
CA LEU A 465 2.80 9.54 15.63
C LEU A 465 3.43 8.31 16.29
N SER A 466 2.73 7.18 16.25
CA SER A 466 3.19 5.92 16.85
C SER A 466 3.51 4.91 15.76
N ALA A 467 4.68 4.28 15.83
CA ALA A 467 5.02 3.17 14.95
C ALA A 467 4.48 1.82 15.48
N LEU A 468 3.93 1.81 16.69
CA LEU A 468 3.37 0.64 17.36
C LEU A 468 1.90 0.43 16.97
N GLY A 469 1.31 -0.66 17.44
CA GLY A 469 -0.10 -0.96 17.24
C GLY A 469 -0.35 -2.00 16.15
N PRO A 470 -1.61 -2.31 15.86
CA PRO A 470 -1.98 -3.31 14.86
C PRO A 470 -1.45 -2.93 13.46
N GLY A 471 -0.76 -3.85 12.81
CA GLY A 471 -0.11 -3.60 11.52
C GLY A 471 1.18 -2.80 11.58
N GLY A 472 1.64 -2.45 12.79
CA GLY A 472 2.89 -1.74 13.02
C GLY A 472 3.99 -2.63 13.60
N LEU A 473 5.04 -1.97 14.11
CA LEU A 473 6.19 -2.64 14.72
C LEU A 473 5.90 -3.06 16.17
N SER A 474 6.61 -4.06 16.67
CA SER A 474 6.67 -4.38 18.10
C SER A 474 7.96 -3.83 18.69
N ARG A 475 7.94 -3.52 19.98
CA ARG A 475 9.12 -2.99 20.71
C ARG A 475 10.35 -3.90 20.60
N ASP A 476 10.13 -5.20 20.71
CA ASP A 476 11.20 -6.19 20.71
C ASP A 476 11.80 -6.44 19.33
N ARG A 477 11.03 -6.20 18.26
CA ARG A 477 11.44 -6.43 16.87
C ARG A 477 11.98 -5.18 16.18
N ALA A 478 11.79 -4.01 16.78
CA ALA A 478 12.32 -2.77 16.22
C ALA A 478 13.82 -2.65 16.49
N GLY A 479 14.60 -2.59 15.42
CA GLY A 479 16.03 -2.37 15.47
C GLY A 479 16.42 -0.91 15.67
N PHE A 480 17.71 -0.63 15.73
CA PHE A 480 18.22 0.73 15.88
C PHE A 480 17.89 1.63 14.69
N GLU A 481 17.87 1.08 13.47
CA GLU A 481 17.64 1.86 12.24
C GLU A 481 16.28 2.54 12.23
N VAL A 482 15.22 1.85 12.69
CA VAL A 482 13.85 2.41 12.76
C VAL A 482 13.75 3.49 13.83
N ARG A 483 14.56 3.41 14.88
CA ARG A 483 14.56 4.34 16.01
C ARG A 483 15.42 5.57 15.79
N ASP A 484 16.29 5.55 14.78
CA ASP A 484 17.20 6.63 14.46
C ASP A 484 16.47 7.79 13.73
N VAL A 485 17.10 8.95 13.78
CA VAL A 485 16.67 10.12 13.01
C VAL A 485 17.21 10.00 11.59
N HIS A 486 16.31 9.98 10.63
CA HIS A 486 16.64 9.96 9.20
C HIS A 486 16.69 11.39 8.66
N TYR A 487 17.48 11.67 7.63
CA TYR A 487 17.54 13.01 7.05
C TYR A 487 16.20 13.51 6.53
N THR A 488 15.28 12.62 6.13
CA THR A 488 13.92 12.98 5.68
C THR A 488 13.01 13.46 6.82
N HIS A 489 13.42 13.28 8.06
CA HIS A 489 12.68 13.78 9.22
C HIS A 489 12.72 15.30 9.33
N TYR A 490 13.61 15.98 8.60
CA TYR A 490 13.72 17.43 8.64
C TYR A 490 12.40 18.11 8.29
N GLY A 491 11.91 18.94 9.19
CA GLY A 491 10.63 19.64 9.04
C GLY A 491 9.37 18.76 9.16
N ARG A 492 9.50 17.47 9.34
CA ARG A 492 8.38 16.50 9.41
C ARG A 492 8.21 15.88 10.78
N LEU A 493 9.26 15.26 11.29
CA LEU A 493 9.27 14.65 12.62
C LEU A 493 10.32 15.34 13.49
N CYS A 494 9.94 15.68 14.71
CA CYS A 494 10.86 16.30 15.65
C CYS A 494 11.96 15.29 16.06
N PRO A 495 13.25 15.63 15.93
CA PRO A 495 14.33 14.74 16.32
C PRO A 495 14.55 14.67 17.83
N ILE A 496 13.93 15.57 18.58
CA ILE A 496 14.17 15.79 20.02
C ILE A 496 13.07 15.14 20.84
N GLU A 497 11.81 15.37 20.49
CA GLU A 497 10.66 14.92 21.26
C GLU A 497 10.34 13.45 20.99
N THR A 498 10.80 12.56 21.86
CA THR A 498 10.53 11.12 21.83
C THR A 498 10.56 10.58 23.27
N PRO A 499 9.83 9.51 23.59
CA PRO A 499 9.94 8.90 24.92
C PRO A 499 11.34 8.38 25.20
N GLU A 500 11.71 8.36 26.47
CA GLU A 500 12.89 7.66 26.96
C GLU A 500 12.52 6.19 27.25
N GLY A 501 13.44 5.27 27.05
CA GLY A 501 13.24 3.86 27.37
C GLY A 501 12.85 2.98 26.18
N PRO A 502 12.01 1.94 26.37
CA PRO A 502 11.74 0.94 25.32
C PRO A 502 11.10 1.48 24.04
N ASN A 503 10.37 2.60 24.13
CA ASN A 503 9.67 3.21 23.00
C ASN A 503 10.46 4.32 22.29
N ILE A 504 11.71 4.52 22.63
CA ILE A 504 12.53 5.58 22.03
C ILE A 504 12.58 5.45 20.51
N GLY A 505 12.32 6.54 19.81
CA GLY A 505 12.30 6.58 18.34
C GLY A 505 11.09 5.94 17.67
N LEU A 506 10.30 5.16 18.39
CA LEU A 506 9.07 4.54 17.86
C LEU A 506 7.85 5.47 17.97
N ILE A 507 7.90 6.39 18.93
CA ILE A 507 6.85 7.38 19.10
C ILE A 507 7.47 8.75 18.85
N SER A 508 6.93 9.48 17.90
CA SER A 508 7.45 10.78 17.46
C SER A 508 6.34 11.82 17.48
N SER A 509 6.71 13.08 17.39
CA SER A 509 5.77 14.20 17.27
C SER A 509 5.98 14.91 15.95
N LEU A 510 4.89 15.41 15.34
CA LEU A 510 4.96 16.25 14.15
C LEU A 510 5.68 17.57 14.44
N CYS A 511 6.47 18.05 13.51
CA CYS A 511 7.03 19.39 13.54
C CYS A 511 5.93 20.46 13.44
N VAL A 512 6.25 21.66 13.87
CA VAL A 512 5.28 22.78 13.96
C VAL A 512 4.54 23.03 12.64
N TYR A 513 5.26 23.03 11.52
CA TYR A 513 4.69 23.32 10.20
C TYR A 513 4.35 22.10 9.37
N ALA A 514 4.59 20.90 9.88
CA ALA A 514 4.32 19.68 9.16
C ALA A 514 2.82 19.45 8.99
N LYS A 515 2.44 18.96 7.82
CA LYS A 515 1.06 18.56 7.48
C LYS A 515 1.09 17.16 6.88
N ILE A 516 -0.08 16.56 6.82
CA ILE A 516 -0.26 15.25 6.16
C ILE A 516 -1.07 15.50 4.89
N ASN A 517 -0.52 15.04 3.75
CA ASN A 517 -1.21 15.17 2.47
C ASN A 517 -2.33 14.14 2.30
N ASP A 518 -3.05 14.20 1.18
CA ASP A 518 -4.17 13.29 0.89
C ASP A 518 -3.75 11.82 0.77
N LEU A 519 -2.50 11.56 0.41
CA LEU A 519 -1.95 10.20 0.33
C LEU A 519 -1.43 9.67 1.67
N GLY A 520 -1.38 10.51 2.70
CA GLY A 520 -0.91 10.14 4.02
C GLY A 520 0.57 10.39 4.29
N PHE A 521 1.30 11.01 3.36
CA PHE A 521 2.70 11.37 3.56
C PHE A 521 2.84 12.69 4.28
N ILE A 522 3.87 12.81 5.10
CA ILE A 522 4.15 14.04 5.83
C ILE A 522 4.82 15.03 4.89
N VAL A 523 4.27 16.22 4.82
CA VAL A 523 4.79 17.32 3.99
C VAL A 523 5.24 18.49 4.85
N THR A 524 6.22 19.23 4.37
CA THR A 524 6.78 20.39 5.05
C THR A 524 6.86 21.58 4.08
N PRO A 525 6.69 22.82 4.56
CA PRO A 525 6.71 23.98 3.67
C PRO A 525 8.11 24.43 3.30
N TYR A 526 8.26 24.90 2.08
CA TYR A 526 9.46 25.56 1.58
C TYR A 526 9.09 26.77 0.74
N ARG A 527 9.98 27.76 0.71
CA ARG A 527 9.88 28.88 -0.21
C ARG A 527 10.58 28.53 -1.53
N LYS A 528 9.97 28.89 -2.63
CA LYS A 528 10.55 28.72 -3.95
C LYS A 528 11.67 29.71 -4.20
N VAL A 529 12.75 29.28 -4.77
CA VAL A 529 13.87 30.10 -5.23
C VAL A 529 14.00 29.96 -6.74
N LYS A 530 13.90 31.06 -7.45
CA LYS A 530 13.97 31.09 -8.90
C LYS A 530 14.93 32.19 -9.34
N ASP A 531 15.91 31.83 -10.17
CA ASP A 531 16.95 32.76 -10.66
C ASP A 531 17.65 33.55 -9.53
N SER A 532 18.01 32.84 -8.45
CA SER A 532 18.63 33.41 -7.23
C SER A 532 17.75 34.37 -6.44
N VAL A 533 16.46 34.44 -6.72
CA VAL A 533 15.49 35.27 -6.01
C VAL A 533 14.51 34.39 -5.24
N VAL A 534 14.41 34.61 -3.93
CA VAL A 534 13.45 33.92 -3.06
C VAL A 534 12.09 34.59 -3.18
N ASP A 535 11.05 33.78 -3.39
CA ASP A 535 9.67 34.27 -3.36
C ASP A 535 9.23 34.48 -1.90
N LEU A 536 9.13 35.74 -1.49
CA LEU A 536 8.74 36.13 -0.13
C LEU A 536 7.22 36.21 0.08
N SER A 537 6.44 36.04 -0.99
CA SER A 537 4.97 36.07 -0.88
C SER A 537 4.43 34.82 -0.18
N PRO A 538 3.31 34.90 0.54
CA PRO A 538 2.65 33.72 1.12
C PRO A 538 2.24 32.68 0.07
N GLU A 539 2.01 33.08 -1.18
CA GLU A 539 1.64 32.21 -2.29
C GLU A 539 2.84 31.40 -2.82
N GLY A 540 4.07 31.84 -2.53
CA GLY A 540 5.29 31.14 -2.92
C GLY A 540 5.67 29.98 -2.01
N ILE A 541 4.88 29.69 -0.98
CA ILE A 541 5.12 28.58 -0.06
C ILE A 541 4.53 27.31 -0.65
N GLU A 542 5.36 26.28 -0.76
CA GLU A 542 4.99 24.99 -1.31
C GLU A 542 5.26 23.90 -0.27
N TYR A 543 4.27 23.01 -0.07
CA TYR A 543 4.42 21.86 0.81
C TYR A 543 4.91 20.66 0.00
N LEU A 544 6.08 20.13 0.35
CA LEU A 544 6.72 19.03 -0.34
C LEU A 544 6.81 17.79 0.55
N SER A 545 6.52 16.63 -0.06
CA SER A 545 6.81 15.34 0.56
C SER A 545 8.30 15.02 0.49
N ALA A 546 8.76 14.01 1.22
CA ALA A 546 10.16 13.59 1.22
C ALA A 546 10.65 13.19 -0.18
N GLU A 547 9.79 12.61 -0.99
CA GLU A 547 10.09 12.20 -2.35
C GLU A 547 10.30 13.39 -3.29
N GLU A 548 9.44 14.40 -3.20
CA GLU A 548 9.52 15.62 -4.01
C GLU A 548 10.73 16.50 -3.63
N GLU A 549 11.15 16.42 -2.36
CA GLU A 549 12.30 17.17 -1.83
C GLU A 549 13.64 16.52 -2.19
N GLU A 550 13.67 15.26 -2.55
CA GLU A 550 14.91 14.51 -2.79
C GLU A 550 15.75 15.14 -3.89
N ASP A 551 17.08 15.19 -3.68
CA ASP A 551 18.08 15.80 -4.58
C ASP A 551 17.97 17.32 -4.80
N LYS A 552 17.12 18.00 -4.05
CA LYS A 552 17.03 19.46 -4.13
C LYS A 552 17.97 20.15 -3.16
N ILE A 553 18.55 21.26 -3.61
CA ILE A 553 19.41 22.11 -2.79
C ILE A 553 18.55 23.13 -2.07
N ILE A 554 18.55 23.08 -0.75
CA ILE A 554 17.66 23.87 0.12
C ILE A 554 18.50 24.77 1.01
N ALA A 555 18.32 26.10 0.88
CA ALA A 555 18.99 27.08 1.71
C ALA A 555 18.41 27.09 3.14
N GLN A 556 19.25 27.46 4.12
CA GLN A 556 18.80 27.61 5.50
C GLN A 556 17.85 28.80 5.66
N GLY A 557 16.87 28.69 6.56
CA GLY A 557 15.87 29.71 6.80
C GLY A 557 16.41 31.02 7.40
N ASN A 558 17.60 30.98 8.00
CA ASN A 558 18.26 32.14 8.60
C ASN A 558 19.26 32.83 7.66
N ALA A 559 19.36 32.40 6.40
CA ALA A 559 20.24 33.04 5.43
C ALA A 559 19.84 34.52 5.21
N PRO A 560 20.78 35.48 5.27
CA PRO A 560 20.48 36.89 5.06
C PRO A 560 19.93 37.14 3.65
N LEU A 561 18.82 37.84 3.55
CA LEU A 561 18.18 38.22 2.28
C LEU A 561 18.03 39.75 2.20
N ASN A 562 18.15 40.25 0.98
CA ASN A 562 17.75 41.63 0.66
C ASN A 562 16.22 41.76 0.63
N ASP A 563 15.67 42.97 0.67
CA ASP A 563 14.24 43.21 0.61
C ASP A 563 13.58 42.69 -0.67
N ASP A 564 14.32 42.57 -1.76
CA ASP A 564 13.84 42.04 -3.04
C ASP A 564 13.89 40.47 -3.13
N GLY A 565 14.39 39.82 -2.09
CA GLY A 565 14.51 38.37 -2.04
C GLY A 565 15.83 37.78 -2.54
N THR A 566 16.80 38.64 -2.93
CA THR A 566 18.13 38.16 -3.32
C THR A 566 19.01 37.86 -2.11
N PHE A 567 19.93 36.89 -2.24
CA PHE A 567 20.86 36.56 -1.18
C PHE A 567 21.94 37.66 -1.02
N VAL A 568 22.21 38.03 0.22
CA VAL A 568 23.23 39.03 0.56
C VAL A 568 24.65 38.49 0.34
N ARG A 569 24.84 37.20 0.60
CA ARG A 569 26.15 36.54 0.53
C ARG A 569 26.34 35.80 -0.80
N ASP A 570 27.59 35.79 -1.32
CA ASP A 570 27.94 35.06 -2.54
C ASP A 570 27.93 33.54 -2.37
N LYS A 571 28.09 33.06 -1.14
CA LYS A 571 28.03 31.64 -0.79
C LYS A 571 26.97 31.42 0.27
N VAL A 572 26.07 30.48 0.02
CA VAL A 572 24.94 30.15 0.89
C VAL A 572 25.13 28.75 1.45
N LYS A 573 24.94 28.63 2.76
CA LYS A 573 24.87 27.32 3.40
C LYS A 573 23.54 26.66 3.02
N ALA A 574 23.63 25.44 2.49
CA ALA A 574 22.48 24.69 2.04
C ALA A 574 22.57 23.25 2.51
N ARG A 575 21.52 22.49 2.31
CA ARG A 575 21.54 21.04 2.48
C ARG A 575 21.03 20.37 1.20
N ARG A 576 21.54 19.19 0.94
CA ARG A 576 21.08 18.29 -0.11
C ARG A 576 21.07 16.89 0.49
N ASP A 577 19.89 16.33 0.71
CA ASP A 577 19.69 15.05 1.39
C ASP A 577 20.44 15.02 2.73
N ALA A 578 21.41 14.14 2.91
CA ALA A 578 22.22 14.02 4.12
C ALA A 578 23.44 14.94 4.14
N ASP A 579 23.77 15.64 3.05
CA ASP A 579 24.93 16.50 2.90
C ASP A 579 24.60 17.97 3.16
N TYR A 580 25.60 18.74 3.60
CA TYR A 580 25.48 20.17 3.90
C TYR A 580 26.46 20.98 3.05
N PRO A 581 26.25 21.10 1.72
CA PRO A 581 27.15 21.83 0.86
C PRO A 581 27.01 23.34 1.03
N VAL A 582 28.11 24.06 0.76
CA VAL A 582 28.09 25.52 0.60
C VAL A 582 28.05 25.80 -0.91
N VAL A 583 26.98 26.45 -1.35
CA VAL A 583 26.67 26.65 -2.76
C VAL A 583 26.55 28.13 -3.11
N THR A 584 26.66 28.44 -4.41
CA THR A 584 26.33 29.79 -4.91
C THR A 584 24.82 30.00 -5.00
N PRO A 585 24.29 31.23 -4.91
CA PRO A 585 22.85 31.49 -4.92
C PRO A 585 22.11 30.95 -6.16
N ASP A 586 22.77 30.82 -7.29
CA ASP A 586 22.19 30.28 -8.53
C ASP A 586 21.89 28.78 -8.47
N GLN A 587 22.51 28.04 -7.55
CA GLN A 587 22.29 26.61 -7.35
C GLN A 587 21.17 26.30 -6.38
N VAL A 588 20.70 27.27 -5.62
CA VAL A 588 19.64 27.08 -4.63
C VAL A 588 18.28 26.93 -5.32
N GLU A 589 17.56 25.88 -4.99
CA GLU A 589 16.25 25.59 -5.56
C GLU A 589 15.10 25.92 -4.61
N LEU A 590 15.31 25.75 -3.31
CA LEU A 590 14.33 25.99 -2.26
C LEU A 590 14.98 26.66 -1.06
N MET A 591 14.18 27.23 -0.20
CA MET A 591 14.61 27.83 1.07
C MET A 591 13.66 27.43 2.19
N ASP A 592 14.19 27.13 3.37
CA ASP A 592 13.39 26.88 4.55
C ASP A 592 12.55 28.12 4.93
N VAL A 593 11.34 27.89 5.41
CA VAL A 593 10.44 28.97 5.84
C VAL A 593 10.96 29.64 7.11
N ALA A 594 11.41 28.84 8.07
CA ALA A 594 11.93 29.31 9.35
C ALA A 594 12.88 28.27 9.98
N PRO A 595 13.82 28.71 10.83
CA PRO A 595 14.69 27.76 11.56
C PRO A 595 13.93 26.86 12.52
N GLN A 596 12.80 27.31 13.06
CA GLN A 596 11.96 26.55 14.00
C GLN A 596 11.24 25.37 13.33
N GLN A 597 11.30 25.27 12.03
CA GLN A 597 10.66 24.22 11.24
C GLN A 597 11.08 22.79 11.67
N ILE A 598 12.26 22.65 12.24
CA ILE A 598 12.82 21.34 12.64
C ILE A 598 12.21 20.78 13.93
N ALA A 599 11.59 21.62 14.75
CA ALA A 599 11.17 21.26 16.10
C ALA A 599 9.66 21.08 16.20
N SER A 600 9.23 20.23 17.14
CA SER A 600 7.84 20.12 17.55
C SER A 600 7.41 21.32 18.40
N ILE A 601 6.11 21.40 18.72
CA ILE A 601 5.58 22.47 19.58
C ILE A 601 6.27 22.48 20.95
N ALA A 602 6.42 21.32 21.58
CA ALA A 602 7.07 21.22 22.88
C ALA A 602 8.54 21.62 22.82
N ALA A 603 9.28 21.13 21.84
CA ALA A 603 10.68 21.48 21.67
C ALA A 603 10.90 22.96 21.32
N SER A 604 9.99 23.56 20.57
CA SER A 604 10.07 24.98 20.20
C SER A 604 9.82 25.94 21.37
N LEU A 605 9.25 25.47 22.48
CA LEU A 605 9.06 26.25 23.70
C LEU A 605 10.30 26.31 24.60
N ILE A 606 11.34 25.53 24.32
CA ILE A 606 12.58 25.53 25.08
C ILE A 606 13.39 26.79 24.69
N PRO A 607 13.68 27.71 25.64
CA PRO A 607 14.49 28.87 25.32
C PRO A 607 15.95 28.47 25.08
N PHE A 608 16.59 29.10 24.10
CA PHE A 608 17.98 28.82 23.70
C PHE A 608 18.23 27.35 23.36
N LEU A 609 17.28 26.73 22.68
CA LEU A 609 17.35 25.31 22.28
C LEU A 609 18.64 24.99 21.52
N GLU A 610 19.12 25.88 20.68
CA GLU A 610 20.33 25.74 19.88
C GLU A 610 21.63 25.63 20.70
N HIS A 611 21.58 26.04 21.95
CA HIS A 611 22.72 25.94 22.88
C HIS A 611 22.70 24.65 23.72
N ASP A 612 21.59 23.92 23.67
CA ASP A 612 21.41 22.72 24.49
C ASP A 612 21.84 21.46 23.73
N ASP A 613 22.36 20.48 24.49
CA ASP A 613 22.57 19.15 23.95
C ASP A 613 21.22 18.47 23.67
N ALA A 614 21.15 17.73 22.57
CA ALA A 614 19.95 17.02 22.15
C ALA A 614 19.39 16.08 23.23
N ASN A 615 20.25 15.40 23.98
CA ASN A 615 19.86 14.50 25.08
C ASN A 615 19.10 15.26 26.17
N ARG A 616 19.56 16.45 26.53
CA ARG A 616 18.93 17.28 27.55
C ARG A 616 17.67 17.97 27.05
N ALA A 617 17.63 18.35 25.78
CA ALA A 617 16.43 18.88 25.14
C ALA A 617 15.31 17.83 25.11
N LEU A 618 15.63 16.58 24.83
CA LEU A 618 14.71 15.44 24.89
C LEU A 618 14.09 15.30 26.29
N MET A 619 14.93 15.29 27.31
CA MET A 619 14.45 15.23 28.71
C MET A 619 13.59 16.43 29.08
N GLY A 620 14.00 17.63 28.67
CA GLY A 620 13.27 18.86 28.93
C GLY A 620 11.90 18.92 28.26
N SER A 621 11.79 18.49 27.01
CA SER A 621 10.51 18.42 26.29
C SER A 621 9.55 17.42 26.94
N ASN A 622 10.04 16.26 27.39
CA ASN A 622 9.26 15.29 28.12
C ASN A 622 8.79 15.80 29.49
N MET A 623 9.65 16.51 30.21
CA MET A 623 9.30 17.08 31.51
C MET A 623 8.28 18.23 31.42
N MET A 624 8.32 19.05 30.37
CA MET A 624 7.33 20.10 30.18
C MET A 624 5.91 19.56 30.07
N ARG A 625 5.73 18.38 29.49
CA ARG A 625 4.42 17.74 29.40
C ARG A 625 3.88 17.24 30.73
N GLN A 626 4.76 17.06 31.73
CA GLN A 626 4.42 16.59 33.07
C GLN A 626 4.18 17.74 34.06
N ALA A 627 4.38 18.99 33.64
CA ALA A 627 4.24 20.15 34.49
C ALA A 627 2.79 20.37 34.93
N VAL A 628 2.58 20.50 36.21
CA VAL A 628 1.25 20.78 36.79
C VAL A 628 0.95 22.28 36.65
N PRO A 629 -0.23 22.68 36.12
CA PRO A 629 -0.62 24.08 36.06
C PRO A 629 -0.69 24.69 37.46
N LEU A 630 -0.07 25.87 37.61
CA LEU A 630 -0.09 26.58 38.87
C LEU A 630 -1.40 27.36 39.02
N LEU A 631 -1.86 27.52 40.25
CA LEU A 631 -3.07 28.31 40.53
C LEU A 631 -2.90 29.79 40.09
N ARG A 632 -1.70 30.33 40.28
CA ARG A 632 -1.27 31.62 39.71
C ARG A 632 -0.07 31.34 38.81
N THR A 633 -0.24 31.58 37.54
CA THR A 633 0.83 31.43 36.56
C THR A 633 1.76 32.63 36.58
N GLU A 634 3.06 32.38 36.49
CA GLU A 634 4.08 33.43 36.35
C GLU A 634 4.42 33.61 34.86
N ALA A 635 4.73 34.83 34.45
CA ALA A 635 5.24 35.07 33.12
C ALA A 635 6.68 34.52 32.99
N PRO A 636 7.05 33.89 31.85
CA PRO A 636 8.41 33.45 31.66
C PRO A 636 9.39 34.62 31.62
N ILE A 637 10.55 34.45 32.24
CA ILE A 637 11.60 35.46 32.27
C ILE A 637 12.26 35.62 30.88
N VAL A 638 12.33 34.50 30.14
CA VAL A 638 12.97 34.42 28.81
C VAL A 638 11.91 34.14 27.75
#